data_10a469707a755faffdf847cd5e0c9447
#
_entry.id   10a469707a755faffdf847cd5e0c9447
#
_cell.length_a   1.000
_cell.length_b   1.000
_cell.length_c   1.000
_cell.angle_alpha   90.00
_cell.angle_beta   90.00
_cell.angle_gamma   90.00
#
_symmetry.space_group_name_H-M   'P 1'
#
loop_
_entity.id
_entity.type
_entity.pdbx_description
1 polymer ?
#
loop_
_entity_poly.entity_id
_entity_poly.type
_entity_poly.pdbx_seq_one_letter_code
_entity_poly.pdbx_strand_id
1 'polypeptide(L)'
;MSRLAAPESSSFLTQPVSYYVLCSKVVTINWSPNIDCIFFVFKDRYVLEDYDAKPTFSSFLPAVAGVYGKPVWSFYVNRGQGVASFGVKSKNYPILEFNAANKAYQVTPYIGFRTFIKGTREGEDFMVEPFSPKTTRNLDGDADESSLPKRVMFVGTNEFEIRDIDSANGLTTSVKYITLPEESFGALVRRTNITNTGDSPVTISALDGLAKLEPVGGSLDWNLKFMGRTLEGWMGVYQGGEGTTMPFYRMSTVPGDSASVQIELAGHYLMAFLEKSDSDADLLPIVYDTMAVFGRDTSLLEPNGLKASSVKEILSRPQYGEARTSSGFAAVESITLAPGESISIASFYGKTNHIDEVKPIADTITKKGYVASKFTRARTMIDALTSSVETSTTSHLFDGAVKQMYLDNSLRGGMPMVLGDVDPDAKYRNYDEDDRVKVFHVFSRIHGDLERDYNFFIIDDTYFSQGQGNFRDVAQNRRDDVTFTPRIGSFDVQMFLAFIQADAYEPLTVEAVIYFIQDSASAAEVAAECTADPVSSEKLFNILNGGSFRPGQLFELIDQLDIKISSTKEEFINRIVAVSTDLPMATYGQGYWGDHWDYYMDLVDSYVAIYPDGEESLMYDKELRYFFSTATVKPRSDKYVLTYTFDGKSKHVIQLDSTVFDTEKVGLEDDFRSRTTGLVSFDAYWQREYVDKTAFTSSPVAKLFLLGTMKFATRDAYGMGVEYEGGRPGWNDAMNGMCYWNKRILHTCIHSR
;
A
#
# COMPACT_ATOMS: atom_id res chain seq x y z
N MET A 1 22.86 32.31 43.03
CA MET A 1 22.43 31.56 44.22
C MET A 1 21.05 32.03 44.61
N SER A 2 20.01 31.30 44.29
CA SER A 2 18.76 31.18 45.01
C SER A 2 17.98 30.03 44.38
N ARG A 3 17.85 28.97 45.14
CA ARG A 3 17.02 27.81 44.82
C ARG A 3 15.55 28.27 44.85
N LEU A 4 14.84 28.07 43.75
CA LEU A 4 13.38 28.04 43.75
C LEU A 4 12.95 26.57 43.83
N ALA A 5 12.19 26.29 44.89
CA ALA A 5 11.63 24.99 45.18
C ALA A 5 10.56 24.63 44.14
N ALA A 6 10.52 23.36 43.79
CA ALA A 6 9.45 22.78 43.00
C ALA A 6 8.14 22.74 43.82
N PRO A 7 6.98 23.01 43.23
CA PRO A 7 5.72 22.73 43.90
C PRO A 7 5.40 21.24 43.76
N GLU A 8 4.97 20.68 44.89
CA GLU A 8 4.49 19.31 45.01
C GLU A 8 3.24 19.05 44.15
N SER A 9 3.26 17.88 43.52
CA SER A 9 2.18 17.03 43.05
C SER A 9 0.76 17.63 43.01
N SER A 10 0.32 17.91 41.82
CA SER A 10 -1.11 17.81 41.46
C SER A 10 -1.32 16.63 40.53
N SER A 11 -2.21 15.74 40.91
CA SER A 11 -2.68 14.55 40.24
C SER A 11 -3.41 14.87 38.91
N PHE A 12 -2.66 15.24 37.89
CA PHE A 12 -3.11 15.30 36.50
C PHE A 12 -2.05 14.60 35.67
N LEU A 13 -2.46 13.54 35.01
CA LEU A 13 -1.76 12.76 34.00
C LEU A 13 -1.67 11.27 34.36
N THR A 14 -2.83 10.62 34.40
CA THR A 14 -2.94 9.22 34.05
C THR A 14 -3.86 9.11 32.83
N GLN A 15 -3.44 9.70 31.71
CA GLN A 15 -3.89 9.26 30.40
C GLN A 15 -2.70 8.58 29.71
N PRO A 16 -2.87 7.39 29.12
CA PRO A 16 -1.81 6.71 28.45
C PRO A 16 -1.37 7.49 27.23
N VAL A 17 -0.10 7.87 27.20
CA VAL A 17 0.52 8.47 26.02
C VAL A 17 0.73 7.34 25.01
N SER A 18 0.03 7.42 23.91
CA SER A 18 0.12 6.48 22.81
C SER A 18 1.31 6.80 21.93
N TYR A 19 2.27 5.88 21.82
CA TYR A 19 3.39 5.94 20.88
C TYR A 19 3.19 4.88 19.80
N TYR A 20 3.44 5.28 18.59
CA TYR A 20 3.22 4.50 17.41
C TYR A 20 4.54 4.16 16.71
N VAL A 21 4.97 2.91 16.56
CA VAL A 21 6.07 2.47 15.69
C VAL A 21 5.75 1.15 15.02
N LEU A 22 5.36 1.15 13.76
CA LEU A 22 5.61 0.10 12.76
C LEU A 22 4.85 0.38 11.47
N CYS A 23 5.56 0.47 10.34
CA CYS A 23 5.04 0.61 8.97
C CYS A 23 3.66 1.27 8.88
N SER A 24 3.67 2.57 8.68
CA SER A 24 2.52 3.43 8.45
C SER A 24 1.57 3.74 9.61
N LYS A 25 1.68 3.11 10.72
CA LYS A 25 1.17 3.61 12.02
C LYS A 25 1.74 2.84 13.17
N VAL A 26 2.18 3.56 14.03
CA VAL A 26 2.67 3.32 15.33
C VAL A 26 1.64 2.60 16.16
N VAL A 27 2.06 1.60 16.82
CA VAL A 27 1.32 0.88 17.85
C VAL A 27 1.12 1.80 19.05
N THR A 28 -0.12 1.95 19.49
CA THR A 28 -0.40 2.52 20.79
C THR A 28 0.16 1.60 21.87
N ILE A 29 1.29 1.97 22.45
CA ILE A 29 1.78 1.32 23.65
C ILE A 29 1.12 2.05 24.81
N ASN A 30 0.06 1.46 25.37
CA ASN A 30 -0.44 1.87 26.67
C ASN A 30 0.61 1.47 27.71
N TRP A 31 1.38 2.42 28.18
CA TRP A 31 2.21 2.23 29.35
C TRP A 31 1.30 2.15 30.59
N SER A 32 0.82 0.96 30.85
CA SER A 32 0.42 0.61 32.20
C SER A 32 1.67 0.08 32.92
N PRO A 33 1.98 0.52 34.12
CA PRO A 33 3.20 0.07 34.82
C PRO A 33 3.22 -1.42 35.14
N ASN A 34 2.18 -2.17 34.78
CA ASN A 34 2.03 -3.61 35.07
C ASN A 34 1.98 -4.50 33.81
N ILE A 35 2.30 -3.98 32.61
CA ILE A 35 2.35 -4.83 31.40
C ILE A 35 3.80 -4.85 30.93
N ASP A 36 4.50 -5.92 31.28
CA ASP A 36 5.81 -6.28 30.72
C ASP A 36 5.64 -6.70 29.25
N CYS A 37 5.44 -5.72 28.35
CA CYS A 37 5.63 -5.93 26.93
C CYS A 37 7.14 -5.91 26.66
N ILE A 38 7.77 -7.07 26.66
CA ILE A 38 9.18 -7.19 26.32
C ILE A 38 9.30 -7.05 24.79
N PHE A 39 9.46 -5.82 24.34
CA PHE A 39 9.98 -5.55 23.00
C PHE A 39 11.49 -5.59 23.08
N PHE A 40 12.11 -6.47 22.34
CA PHE A 40 13.54 -6.41 22.10
C PHE A 40 13.80 -6.53 20.60
N VAL A 41 14.88 -5.95 20.14
CA VAL A 41 15.35 -6.09 18.77
C VAL A 41 16.34 -7.24 18.71
N PHE A 42 16.07 -8.20 17.83
CA PHE A 42 16.95 -9.30 17.55
C PHE A 42 17.25 -9.36 16.05
N LYS A 43 18.51 -9.13 15.68
CA LYS A 43 18.95 -9.12 14.28
C LYS A 43 18.05 -8.25 13.40
N ASP A 44 17.88 -6.99 13.77
CA ASP A 44 17.09 -5.98 13.04
C ASP A 44 15.58 -6.28 12.92
N ARG A 45 15.03 -7.09 13.80
CA ARG A 45 13.60 -7.39 13.87
C ARG A 45 13.05 -7.12 15.27
N TYR A 46 11.87 -6.57 15.33
CA TYR A 46 11.11 -6.46 16.58
C TYR A 46 10.55 -7.83 16.95
N VAL A 47 10.64 -8.20 18.21
CA VAL A 47 10.18 -9.50 18.72
C VAL A 47 9.10 -9.30 19.76
N LEU A 48 7.95 -9.98 19.56
CA LEU A 48 6.81 -9.97 20.46
C LEU A 48 6.56 -11.41 20.92
N GLU A 49 6.80 -11.68 22.19
CA GLU A 49 6.45 -12.98 22.79
C GLU A 49 4.96 -13.00 23.14
N ASP A 50 4.33 -14.18 22.99
CA ASP A 50 2.90 -14.42 23.21
C ASP A 50 2.02 -13.35 22.54
N TYR A 51 2.33 -13.06 21.26
CA TYR A 51 1.78 -11.94 20.51
C TYR A 51 0.25 -11.94 20.41
N ASP A 52 -0.35 -13.12 20.36
CA ASP A 52 -1.80 -13.33 20.21
C ASP A 52 -2.59 -13.10 21.51
N ALA A 53 -1.89 -13.10 22.66
CA ALA A 53 -2.44 -12.73 23.96
C ALA A 53 -2.27 -11.22 24.28
N LYS A 54 -1.45 -10.49 23.53
CA LYS A 54 -1.21 -9.05 23.73
C LYS A 54 -2.39 -8.20 23.22
N PRO A 55 -2.48 -6.92 23.64
CA PRO A 55 -3.42 -5.97 23.06
C PRO A 55 -3.39 -5.98 21.52
N THR A 56 -4.54 -5.79 20.89
CA THR A 56 -4.68 -5.84 19.45
C THR A 56 -3.89 -4.73 18.77
N PHE A 57 -3.16 -5.07 17.71
CA PHE A 57 -2.55 -4.11 16.80
C PHE A 57 -2.62 -4.61 15.36
N SER A 58 -2.55 -3.68 14.43
CA SER A 58 -2.60 -3.94 12.99
C SER A 58 -1.58 -3.07 12.26
N SER A 59 -1.08 -3.55 11.13
CA SER A 59 -0.18 -2.80 10.26
C SER A 59 -0.15 -3.38 8.85
N PHE A 60 0.54 -2.68 7.93
CA PHE A 60 0.82 -3.18 6.58
C PHE A 60 2.29 -3.54 6.45
N LEU A 61 2.57 -4.60 5.68
CA LEU A 61 3.91 -4.76 5.14
C LEU A 61 4.21 -3.63 4.16
N PRO A 62 5.45 -3.16 4.04
CA PRO A 62 5.80 -2.10 3.09
C PRO A 62 5.39 -2.38 1.65
N ALA A 63 5.26 -3.62 1.26
CA ALA A 63 4.91 -4.06 -0.09
C ALA A 63 5.84 -3.46 -1.17
N VAL A 64 7.10 -3.25 -0.85
CA VAL A 64 8.11 -2.77 -1.79
C VAL A 64 8.63 -3.96 -2.56
N ALA A 65 8.30 -4.01 -3.85
CA ALA A 65 8.74 -5.07 -4.76
C ALA A 65 9.96 -4.67 -5.63
N GLY A 66 10.46 -3.44 -5.47
CA GLY A 66 11.48 -2.85 -6.33
C GLY A 66 10.89 -2.09 -7.51
N VAL A 67 11.74 -1.32 -8.19
CA VAL A 67 11.32 -0.48 -9.34
C VAL A 67 10.76 -1.33 -10.47
N TYR A 68 11.38 -2.47 -10.75
CA TYR A 68 10.97 -3.43 -11.77
C TYR A 68 10.27 -4.67 -11.19
N GLY A 69 9.56 -4.51 -10.07
CA GLY A 69 8.76 -5.55 -9.44
C GLY A 69 7.30 -5.14 -9.32
N LYS A 70 6.40 -6.11 -9.32
CA LYS A 70 4.96 -5.88 -9.13
C LYS A 70 4.58 -6.15 -7.68
N PRO A 71 4.10 -5.15 -6.92
CA PRO A 71 3.79 -5.32 -5.51
C PRO A 71 2.48 -6.08 -5.27
N VAL A 72 2.44 -6.74 -4.12
CA VAL A 72 1.23 -7.25 -3.48
C VAL A 72 1.15 -6.61 -2.11
N TRP A 73 0.08 -5.87 -1.83
CA TRP A 73 -0.13 -5.29 -0.51
C TRP A 73 -0.56 -6.36 0.48
N SER A 74 -0.18 -6.22 1.75
CA SER A 74 -0.52 -7.15 2.82
C SER A 74 -0.78 -6.42 4.13
N PHE A 75 -1.98 -6.61 4.66
CA PHE A 75 -2.43 -6.13 5.95
C PHE A 75 -2.36 -7.25 6.97
N TYR A 76 -1.72 -7.02 8.12
CA TYR A 76 -1.58 -8.03 9.16
C TYR A 76 -2.02 -7.54 10.54
N VAL A 77 -2.37 -8.49 11.39
CA VAL A 77 -2.81 -8.29 12.77
C VAL A 77 -2.08 -9.28 13.68
N ASN A 78 -2.10 -9.04 14.98
CA ASN A 78 -1.54 -9.99 15.95
C ASN A 78 -2.54 -11.07 16.36
N ARG A 79 -3.19 -11.73 15.41
CA ARG A 79 -4.10 -12.86 15.64
C ARG A 79 -3.92 -13.92 14.55
N GLY A 80 -4.16 -15.19 14.90
CA GLY A 80 -3.99 -16.29 13.96
C GLY A 80 -2.59 -16.32 13.34
N GLN A 81 -2.52 -16.53 12.03
CA GLN A 81 -1.25 -16.50 11.29
C GLN A 81 -0.87 -15.12 10.77
N GLY A 82 -1.39 -14.07 11.38
CA GLY A 82 -0.99 -12.68 11.17
C GLY A 82 -1.64 -12.02 9.98
N VAL A 83 -1.44 -12.50 8.76
CA VAL A 83 -1.98 -11.86 7.54
C VAL A 83 -3.51 -11.93 7.55
N ALA A 84 -4.13 -10.74 7.62
CA ALA A 84 -5.58 -10.57 7.71
C ALA A 84 -6.22 -10.29 6.36
N SER A 85 -5.48 -9.68 5.45
CA SER A 85 -5.91 -9.40 4.08
C SER A 85 -4.69 -9.12 3.22
N PHE A 86 -4.76 -9.43 1.93
CA PHE A 86 -3.75 -9.08 0.94
C PHE A 86 -4.35 -9.12 -0.47
N GLY A 87 -3.70 -8.45 -1.39
CA GLY A 87 -4.17 -8.38 -2.76
C GLY A 87 -3.33 -7.45 -3.62
N VAL A 88 -3.85 -7.08 -4.78
CA VAL A 88 -3.21 -6.19 -5.73
C VAL A 88 -3.94 -4.86 -5.79
N LYS A 89 -3.29 -3.80 -6.23
CA LYS A 89 -3.83 -2.49 -6.56
C LYS A 89 -4.55 -1.77 -5.41
N SER A 90 -5.63 -2.33 -4.86
CA SER A 90 -6.41 -1.72 -3.77
C SER A 90 -7.21 -2.76 -3.01
N LYS A 91 -7.88 -2.36 -1.92
CA LYS A 91 -8.76 -3.23 -1.13
C LYS A 91 -9.91 -3.86 -1.95
N ASN A 92 -10.23 -3.30 -3.12
CA ASN A 92 -11.26 -3.84 -4.02
C ASN A 92 -10.77 -5.00 -4.89
N TYR A 93 -9.47 -5.30 -4.88
CA TYR A 93 -8.87 -6.41 -5.63
C TYR A 93 -8.11 -7.36 -4.70
N PRO A 94 -8.78 -7.89 -3.65
CA PRO A 94 -8.15 -8.73 -2.65
C PRO A 94 -8.04 -10.17 -3.13
N ILE A 95 -6.96 -10.84 -2.73
CA ILE A 95 -6.82 -12.30 -2.76
C ILE A 95 -7.44 -12.88 -1.48
N LEU A 96 -7.28 -12.19 -0.36
CA LEU A 96 -8.04 -12.39 0.88
C LEU A 96 -8.76 -11.09 1.22
N GLU A 97 -10.10 -11.16 1.38
CA GLU A 97 -11.00 -10.03 1.60
C GLU A 97 -10.49 -9.05 2.67
N PHE A 98 -10.54 -7.76 2.38
CA PHE A 98 -10.19 -6.72 3.34
C PHE A 98 -11.32 -6.54 4.37
N ASN A 99 -10.94 -6.61 5.64
CA ASN A 99 -11.79 -6.25 6.77
C ASN A 99 -11.10 -5.16 7.58
N ALA A 100 -11.88 -4.16 8.05
CA ALA A 100 -11.38 -3.18 8.99
C ALA A 100 -10.83 -3.84 10.26
N ALA A 101 -9.85 -3.20 10.91
CA ALA A 101 -9.03 -3.81 11.96
C ALA A 101 -9.86 -4.48 13.08
N ASN A 102 -10.92 -3.81 13.55
CA ASN A 102 -11.78 -4.35 14.61
C ASN A 102 -12.45 -5.68 14.24
N LYS A 103 -12.77 -5.89 12.96
CA LYS A 103 -13.31 -7.14 12.44
C LYS A 103 -12.20 -8.12 12.04
N ALA A 104 -11.09 -7.60 11.50
CA ALA A 104 -9.93 -8.41 11.13
C ALA A 104 -9.41 -9.24 12.32
N TYR A 105 -9.30 -8.67 13.53
CA TYR A 105 -8.91 -9.42 14.73
C TYR A 105 -9.79 -10.63 15.03
N GLN A 106 -11.08 -10.54 14.69
CA GLN A 106 -12.04 -11.59 14.95
C GLN A 106 -11.99 -12.70 13.91
N VAL A 107 -11.79 -12.35 12.64
CA VAL A 107 -11.98 -13.29 11.52
C VAL A 107 -10.68 -13.92 11.02
N THR A 108 -9.54 -13.24 11.17
CA THR A 108 -8.23 -13.72 10.67
C THR A 108 -7.90 -15.15 11.07
N PRO A 109 -8.15 -15.60 12.33
CA PRO A 109 -7.84 -16.96 12.73
C PRO A 109 -8.65 -18.04 11.99
N TYR A 110 -9.73 -17.67 11.31
CA TYR A 110 -10.67 -18.62 10.70
C TYR A 110 -10.70 -18.55 9.18
N ILE A 111 -10.76 -17.35 8.61
CA ILE A 111 -10.83 -17.15 7.15
C ILE A 111 -9.45 -16.96 6.49
N GLY A 112 -8.43 -16.60 7.29
CA GLY A 112 -7.07 -16.35 6.83
C GLY A 112 -6.25 -17.60 6.61
N PHE A 113 -4.93 -17.46 6.72
CA PHE A 113 -4.01 -18.58 6.64
C PHE A 113 -4.15 -19.52 7.83
N ARG A 114 -4.14 -20.82 7.54
CA ARG A 114 -4.22 -21.89 8.54
C ARG A 114 -3.30 -23.04 8.13
N THR A 115 -2.81 -23.75 9.13
CA THR A 115 -2.00 -24.96 8.96
C THR A 115 -2.62 -26.07 9.81
N PHE A 116 -2.93 -27.18 9.22
CA PHE A 116 -3.43 -28.37 9.91
C PHE A 116 -2.42 -29.49 9.76
N ILE A 117 -1.99 -30.09 10.86
CA ILE A 117 -1.02 -31.19 10.89
C ILE A 117 -1.67 -32.40 11.55
N LYS A 118 -1.73 -33.52 10.82
CA LYS A 118 -2.00 -34.83 11.39
C LYS A 118 -0.68 -35.55 11.55
N GLY A 119 -0.40 -36.06 12.73
CA GLY A 119 0.85 -36.72 13.02
C GLY A 119 0.64 -38.06 13.72
N THR A 120 1.61 -38.97 13.55
CA THR A 120 1.72 -40.20 14.31
C THR A 120 3.11 -40.28 14.93
N ARG A 121 3.20 -40.39 16.24
CA ARG A 121 4.45 -40.53 17.00
C ARG A 121 4.34 -41.75 17.93
N GLU A 122 5.28 -42.67 17.83
CA GLU A 122 5.31 -43.89 18.65
C GLU A 122 4.01 -44.73 18.62
N GLY A 123 3.26 -44.61 17.50
CA GLY A 123 1.98 -45.30 17.31
C GLY A 123 0.76 -44.53 17.80
N GLU A 124 0.93 -43.38 18.42
CA GLU A 124 -0.15 -42.48 18.86
C GLU A 124 -0.43 -41.40 17.82
N ASP A 125 -1.70 -41.33 17.43
CA ASP A 125 -2.16 -40.33 16.45
C ASP A 125 -2.55 -39.02 17.15
N PHE A 126 -2.18 -37.90 16.54
CA PHE A 126 -2.60 -36.56 16.99
C PHE A 126 -2.96 -35.64 15.82
N MET A 127 -3.70 -34.58 16.12
CA MET A 127 -3.98 -33.51 15.17
C MET A 127 -3.81 -32.15 15.86
N VAL A 128 -3.00 -31.29 15.26
CA VAL A 128 -2.74 -29.93 15.75
C VAL A 128 -3.03 -28.90 14.67
N GLU A 129 -3.45 -27.73 15.13
CA GLU A 129 -3.58 -26.52 14.34
C GLU A 129 -2.67 -25.45 14.98
N PRO A 130 -1.42 -25.27 14.48
CA PRO A 130 -0.55 -24.20 14.95
C PRO A 130 -1.23 -22.83 14.84
N PHE A 131 -0.96 -21.94 15.80
CA PHE A 131 -1.55 -20.60 15.88
C PHE A 131 -3.07 -20.56 16.09
N SER A 132 -3.69 -21.66 16.47
CA SER A 132 -5.13 -21.70 16.74
C SER A 132 -5.50 -20.82 17.95
N PRO A 133 -6.55 -19.99 17.85
CA PRO A 133 -7.00 -19.18 18.99
C PRO A 133 -7.46 -20.03 20.20
N LYS A 134 -7.74 -21.31 20.00
CA LYS A 134 -8.12 -22.25 21.07
C LYS A 134 -6.98 -22.57 22.04
N THR A 135 -5.75 -22.33 21.62
CA THR A 135 -4.53 -22.60 22.41
C THR A 135 -3.76 -21.31 22.71
N THR A 136 -4.41 -20.16 22.67
CA THR A 136 -3.85 -18.87 23.13
C THR A 136 -3.71 -18.89 24.66
N ARG A 137 -2.55 -18.46 25.15
CA ARG A 137 -2.27 -18.34 26.59
C ARG A 137 -3.07 -17.22 27.21
N ASN A 138 -3.52 -17.43 28.46
CA ASN A 138 -4.14 -16.36 29.24
C ASN A 138 -3.07 -15.73 30.16
N LEU A 139 -2.62 -14.55 29.85
CA LEU A 139 -1.56 -13.86 30.58
C LEU A 139 -1.95 -13.44 32.02
N ASP A 140 -3.25 -13.43 32.33
CA ASP A 140 -3.78 -13.00 33.63
C ASP A 140 -4.25 -14.19 34.50
N GLY A 141 -4.00 -15.43 34.08
CA GLY A 141 -4.52 -16.62 34.72
C GLY A 141 -3.54 -17.32 35.66
N ASP A 142 -4.05 -17.87 36.77
CA ASP A 142 -3.32 -18.75 37.72
C ASP A 142 -3.22 -20.21 37.23
N ALA A 143 -3.69 -20.52 36.04
CA ALA A 143 -3.66 -21.88 35.50
C ALA A 143 -2.26 -22.24 35.00
N ASP A 144 -1.84 -23.50 35.20
CA ASP A 144 -0.63 -24.06 34.61
C ASP A 144 -0.78 -24.14 33.08
N GLU A 145 -0.30 -23.12 32.36
CA GLU A 145 -0.31 -23.02 30.91
C GLU A 145 0.98 -23.54 30.27
N SER A 146 1.80 -24.27 31.03
CA SER A 146 3.07 -24.85 30.55
C SER A 146 2.89 -25.82 29.39
N SER A 147 1.72 -26.41 29.26
CA SER A 147 1.34 -27.32 28.15
C SER A 147 0.88 -26.62 26.88
N LEU A 148 0.54 -25.29 26.94
CA LEU A 148 0.12 -24.55 25.77
C LEU A 148 1.31 -24.09 24.94
N PRO A 149 1.17 -24.00 23.60
CA PRO A 149 2.24 -23.52 22.73
C PRO A 149 2.73 -22.12 23.11
N LYS A 150 4.04 -21.90 23.01
CA LYS A 150 4.63 -20.56 23.10
C LYS A 150 4.66 -19.94 21.69
N ARG A 151 4.16 -18.70 21.55
CA ARG A 151 4.07 -18.01 20.28
C ARG A 151 4.94 -16.77 20.25
N VAL A 152 5.66 -16.57 19.14
CA VAL A 152 6.53 -15.43 18.95
C VAL A 152 6.28 -14.82 17.58
N MET A 153 6.17 -13.50 17.54
CA MET A 153 6.08 -12.72 16.31
C MET A 153 7.36 -11.94 16.09
N PHE A 154 7.89 -11.97 14.89
CA PHE A 154 9.05 -11.20 14.45
C PHE A 154 8.62 -10.27 13.34
N VAL A 155 8.78 -8.97 13.55
CA VAL A 155 8.47 -7.95 12.55
C VAL A 155 9.77 -7.31 12.08
N GLY A 156 10.10 -7.55 10.82
CA GLY A 156 11.21 -6.91 10.12
C GLY A 156 10.72 -5.74 9.28
N THR A 157 11.65 -5.08 8.60
CA THR A 157 11.33 -3.89 7.79
C THR A 157 10.48 -4.22 6.56
N ASN A 158 10.71 -5.37 5.92
CA ASN A 158 9.94 -5.84 4.75
C ASN A 158 9.63 -7.35 4.84
N GLU A 159 9.61 -7.88 6.03
CA GLU A 159 9.27 -9.28 6.30
C GLU A 159 8.51 -9.40 7.60
N PHE A 160 7.74 -10.45 7.71
CA PHE A 160 6.97 -10.77 8.89
C PHE A 160 7.08 -12.28 9.14
N GLU A 161 7.37 -12.69 10.37
CA GLU A 161 7.50 -14.09 10.76
C GLU A 161 6.74 -14.34 12.06
N ILE A 162 6.04 -15.45 12.11
CA ILE A 162 5.42 -15.98 13.36
C ILE A 162 5.94 -17.37 13.64
N ARG A 163 5.99 -17.72 14.91
CA ARG A 163 6.43 -19.02 15.36
C ARG A 163 5.53 -19.57 16.45
N ASP A 164 5.15 -20.84 16.33
CA ASP A 164 4.38 -21.60 17.30
C ASP A 164 5.27 -22.77 17.77
N ILE A 165 5.55 -22.85 19.07
CA ILE A 165 6.39 -23.87 19.71
C ILE A 165 5.49 -24.72 20.55
N ASP A 166 5.10 -25.87 20.03
CA ASP A 166 4.26 -26.86 20.68
C ASP A 166 5.11 -27.97 21.31
N SER A 167 5.49 -27.77 22.55
CA SER A 167 6.31 -28.74 23.29
C SER A 167 5.55 -30.02 23.61
N ALA A 168 4.21 -29.97 23.72
CA ALA A 168 3.39 -31.13 24.03
C ALA A 168 3.40 -32.17 22.90
N ASN A 169 3.36 -31.69 21.64
CA ASN A 169 3.41 -32.54 20.47
C ASN A 169 4.82 -32.63 19.85
N GLY A 170 5.82 -31.95 20.43
CA GLY A 170 7.19 -31.91 19.95
C GLY A 170 7.32 -31.36 18.52
N LEU A 171 6.56 -30.31 18.22
CA LEU A 171 6.58 -29.64 16.91
C LEU A 171 6.83 -28.16 17.06
N THR A 172 7.62 -27.60 16.17
CA THR A 172 7.71 -26.15 16.00
C THR A 172 7.33 -25.79 14.57
N THR A 173 6.33 -24.89 14.45
CA THR A 173 5.89 -24.35 13.15
C THR A 173 6.29 -22.88 13.07
N SER A 174 7.01 -22.49 12.01
CA SER A 174 7.27 -21.08 11.72
C SER A 174 6.75 -20.71 10.34
N VAL A 175 6.15 -19.52 10.24
CA VAL A 175 5.60 -19.01 8.98
C VAL A 175 6.20 -17.63 8.72
N LYS A 176 6.75 -17.43 7.53
CA LYS A 176 7.36 -16.18 7.10
C LYS A 176 6.71 -15.67 5.83
N TYR A 177 6.53 -14.34 5.77
CA TYR A 177 5.90 -13.65 4.65
C TYR A 177 6.80 -12.55 4.10
N ILE A 178 6.83 -12.41 2.77
CA ILE A 178 7.38 -11.26 2.03
C ILE A 178 6.51 -10.97 0.81
N THR A 179 6.54 -9.73 0.33
CA THR A 179 6.16 -9.40 -1.05
C THR A 179 7.31 -9.82 -1.97
N LEU A 180 7.01 -10.51 -3.07
CA LEU A 180 8.01 -11.00 -4.02
C LEU A 180 8.77 -9.84 -4.67
N PRO A 181 10.11 -9.73 -4.50
CA PRO A 181 10.88 -8.65 -5.07
C PRO A 181 11.32 -8.92 -6.50
N GLU A 182 11.33 -7.85 -7.32
CA GLU A 182 11.96 -7.78 -8.65
C GLU A 182 11.56 -8.92 -9.60
N GLU A 183 10.25 -9.09 -9.76
CA GLU A 183 9.68 -10.00 -10.75
C GLU A 183 8.60 -9.32 -11.58
N SER A 184 8.42 -9.83 -12.81
CA SER A 184 7.36 -9.35 -13.71
C SER A 184 5.96 -9.79 -13.29
N PHE A 185 5.86 -10.61 -12.26
CA PHE A 185 4.61 -11.04 -11.64
C PHE A 185 4.64 -10.79 -10.13
N GLY A 186 3.52 -10.30 -9.59
CA GLY A 186 3.40 -10.04 -8.15
C GLY A 186 2.95 -11.28 -7.38
N ALA A 187 3.52 -11.49 -6.20
CA ALA A 187 3.06 -12.52 -5.28
C ALA A 187 3.31 -12.15 -3.81
N LEU A 188 2.40 -12.57 -2.93
CA LEU A 188 2.72 -12.79 -1.53
C LEU A 188 3.40 -14.15 -1.41
N VAL A 189 4.64 -14.18 -0.95
CA VAL A 189 5.40 -15.40 -0.71
C VAL A 189 5.25 -15.78 0.76
N ARG A 190 4.74 -16.98 1.00
CA ARG A 190 4.60 -17.57 2.33
C ARG A 190 5.45 -18.80 2.44
N ARG A 191 6.29 -18.88 3.46
CA ARG A 191 7.17 -20.00 3.74
C ARG A 191 6.85 -20.57 5.11
N THR A 192 6.37 -21.82 5.14
CA THR A 192 6.03 -22.55 6.36
C THR A 192 7.06 -23.62 6.62
N ASN A 193 7.74 -23.54 7.76
CA ASN A 193 8.63 -24.60 8.24
C ASN A 193 7.98 -25.37 9.37
N ILE A 194 7.97 -26.71 9.25
CA ILE A 194 7.53 -27.62 10.30
C ILE A 194 8.73 -28.44 10.72
N THR A 195 9.12 -28.31 11.99
CA THR A 195 10.32 -28.96 12.56
C THR A 195 9.88 -29.95 13.66
N ASN A 196 10.41 -31.17 13.60
CA ASN A 196 10.30 -32.12 14.71
C ASN A 196 11.27 -31.70 15.84
N THR A 197 10.74 -31.15 16.91
CA THR A 197 11.50 -30.75 18.11
C THR A 197 11.38 -31.76 19.26
N GLY A 198 10.70 -32.89 19.02
CA GLY A 198 10.64 -34.02 19.96
C GLY A 198 11.85 -34.95 19.84
N ASP A 199 11.91 -35.91 20.74
CA ASP A 199 13.05 -36.84 20.89
C ASP A 199 12.92 -38.10 20.02
N SER A 200 11.76 -38.33 19.39
CA SER A 200 11.50 -39.48 18.52
C SER A 200 10.99 -39.05 17.13
N PRO A 201 11.15 -39.90 16.09
CA PRO A 201 10.62 -39.63 14.77
C PRO A 201 9.11 -39.42 14.79
N VAL A 202 8.62 -38.53 13.93
CA VAL A 202 7.20 -38.25 13.72
C VAL A 202 6.86 -38.35 12.24
N THR A 203 5.79 -39.07 11.91
CA THR A 203 5.24 -39.08 10.56
C THR A 203 4.08 -38.09 10.51
N ILE A 204 4.16 -37.11 9.61
CA ILE A 204 3.16 -36.04 9.49
C ILE A 204 2.55 -36.00 8.08
N SER A 205 1.30 -35.57 8.03
CA SER A 205 0.64 -35.05 6.83
C SER A 205 0.06 -33.70 7.16
N ALA A 206 0.05 -32.76 6.18
CA ALA A 206 -0.35 -31.39 6.44
C ALA A 206 -1.23 -30.81 5.31
N LEU A 207 -2.16 -29.93 5.71
CA LEU A 207 -2.79 -28.97 4.83
C LEU A 207 -2.34 -27.58 5.29
N ASP A 208 -1.70 -26.82 4.40
CA ASP A 208 -1.11 -25.53 4.69
C ASP A 208 -1.53 -24.47 3.67
N GLY A 209 -2.22 -23.39 4.12
CA GLY A 209 -2.69 -22.37 3.17
C GLY A 209 -3.84 -21.52 3.66
N LEU A 210 -4.66 -21.07 2.71
CA LEU A 210 -5.69 -20.07 2.90
C LEU A 210 -7.09 -20.72 3.01
N ALA A 211 -7.81 -20.41 4.08
CA ALA A 211 -9.14 -20.99 4.30
C ALA A 211 -10.19 -20.42 3.32
N LYS A 212 -10.06 -19.14 2.94
CA LYS A 212 -10.91 -18.49 1.94
C LYS A 212 -10.05 -17.71 0.96
N LEU A 213 -10.17 -18.00 -0.33
CA LEU A 213 -9.47 -17.31 -1.40
C LEU A 213 -10.47 -16.67 -2.37
N GLU A 214 -10.37 -15.35 -2.56
CA GLU A 214 -11.27 -14.60 -3.44
C GLU A 214 -10.84 -14.72 -4.90
N PRO A 215 -11.78 -14.90 -5.85
CA PRO A 215 -11.50 -14.91 -7.28
C PRO A 215 -11.34 -13.49 -7.84
N VAL A 216 -10.67 -13.33 -8.97
CA VAL A 216 -10.73 -12.08 -9.75
C VAL A 216 -12.07 -11.94 -10.44
N GLY A 217 -12.62 -10.74 -10.49
CA GLY A 217 -13.85 -10.43 -11.20
C GLY A 217 -14.55 -9.16 -10.73
N GLY A 218 -14.07 -8.01 -11.18
CA GLY A 218 -14.63 -6.71 -10.82
C GLY A 218 -14.25 -6.23 -9.41
N SER A 219 -14.94 -5.18 -8.94
CA SER A 219 -14.73 -4.64 -7.60
C SER A 219 -15.48 -5.48 -6.57
N LEU A 220 -14.78 -6.28 -5.79
CA LEU A 220 -15.41 -7.14 -4.79
C LEU A 220 -16.14 -6.36 -3.69
N ASP A 221 -15.65 -5.16 -3.33
CA ASP A 221 -16.32 -4.31 -2.33
C ASP A 221 -17.74 -3.95 -2.79
N TRP A 222 -17.89 -3.48 -4.04
CA TRP A 222 -19.20 -3.21 -4.63
C TRP A 222 -20.02 -4.49 -4.81
N ASN A 223 -19.46 -5.48 -5.50
CA ASN A 223 -20.17 -6.71 -5.83
C ASN A 223 -20.58 -7.48 -4.58
N LEU A 224 -19.69 -7.61 -3.61
CA LEU A 224 -19.94 -8.32 -2.36
C LEU A 224 -21.06 -7.64 -1.55
N LYS A 225 -21.06 -6.31 -1.49
CA LYS A 225 -22.09 -5.55 -0.73
C LYS A 225 -23.46 -5.56 -1.38
N PHE A 226 -23.54 -5.49 -2.72
CA PHE A 226 -24.81 -5.33 -3.42
C PHE A 226 -25.36 -6.62 -4.02
N MET A 227 -24.51 -7.50 -4.50
CA MET A 227 -24.93 -8.78 -5.08
C MET A 227 -24.99 -9.92 -4.05
N GLY A 228 -24.23 -9.79 -2.95
CA GLY A 228 -24.24 -10.77 -1.88
C GLY A 228 -23.93 -12.19 -2.39
N ARG A 229 -24.68 -13.17 -1.91
CA ARG A 229 -24.48 -14.57 -2.28
C ARG A 229 -24.66 -14.86 -3.78
N THR A 230 -25.40 -14.04 -4.50
CA THR A 230 -25.56 -14.21 -5.96
C THR A 230 -24.23 -14.20 -6.67
N LEU A 231 -23.26 -13.48 -6.13
CA LEU A 231 -21.91 -13.40 -6.68
C LEU A 231 -21.21 -14.79 -6.75
N GLU A 232 -21.50 -15.71 -5.84
CA GLU A 232 -20.94 -17.05 -5.85
C GLU A 232 -21.22 -17.80 -7.17
N GLY A 233 -22.34 -17.51 -7.83
CA GLY A 233 -22.72 -18.14 -9.10
C GLY A 233 -21.73 -17.91 -10.25
N TRP A 234 -20.88 -16.88 -10.18
CA TRP A 234 -19.84 -16.60 -11.17
C TRP A 234 -18.46 -17.11 -10.76
N MET A 235 -18.27 -17.48 -9.47
CA MET A 235 -16.97 -17.93 -8.98
C MET A 235 -16.59 -19.29 -9.58
N GLY A 236 -15.31 -19.44 -9.95
CA GLY A 236 -14.77 -20.67 -10.48
C GLY A 236 -13.30 -20.86 -10.19
N VAL A 237 -12.88 -22.12 -10.16
CA VAL A 237 -11.47 -22.52 -10.08
C VAL A 237 -11.12 -23.29 -11.34
N TYR A 238 -10.17 -22.79 -12.08
CA TYR A 238 -9.65 -23.36 -13.32
C TYR A 238 -8.25 -23.92 -13.06
N GLN A 239 -7.66 -24.63 -14.00
CA GLN A 239 -6.32 -25.20 -13.85
C GLN A 239 -5.38 -24.64 -14.91
N GLY A 240 -4.25 -24.06 -14.49
CA GLY A 240 -3.18 -23.59 -15.36
C GLY A 240 -2.22 -24.71 -15.82
N GLY A 241 -2.46 -25.95 -15.43
CA GLY A 241 -1.66 -27.12 -15.76
C GLY A 241 -2.37 -28.42 -15.43
N GLU A 242 -1.62 -29.54 -15.43
CA GLU A 242 -2.18 -30.85 -15.10
C GLU A 242 -2.49 -31.02 -13.63
N GLY A 243 -3.56 -31.74 -13.31
CA GLY A 243 -3.99 -32.05 -11.95
C GLY A 243 -4.51 -30.81 -11.21
N THR A 244 -4.23 -30.73 -9.90
CA THR A 244 -4.68 -29.65 -9.02
C THR A 244 -3.55 -28.78 -8.50
N THR A 245 -2.41 -28.73 -9.20
CA THR A 245 -1.19 -28.07 -8.71
C THR A 245 -1.11 -26.58 -9.02
N MET A 246 -1.91 -26.09 -9.97
CA MET A 246 -1.93 -24.70 -10.43
C MET A 246 -3.36 -24.18 -10.54
N PRO A 247 -4.13 -24.11 -9.44
CA PRO A 247 -5.48 -23.56 -9.46
C PRO A 247 -5.46 -22.07 -9.76
N PHE A 248 -6.45 -21.67 -10.58
CA PHE A 248 -6.63 -20.31 -11.06
C PHE A 248 -8.03 -19.83 -10.74
N TYR A 249 -8.14 -18.88 -9.82
CA TYR A 249 -9.38 -18.43 -9.22
C TYR A 249 -9.88 -17.18 -9.94
N ARG A 250 -10.97 -17.27 -10.66
CA ARG A 250 -11.60 -16.14 -11.33
C ARG A 250 -13.11 -16.30 -11.41
N MET A 251 -13.80 -15.21 -11.63
CA MET A 251 -15.21 -15.26 -12.05
C MET A 251 -15.30 -15.66 -13.53
N SER A 252 -16.33 -16.37 -13.91
CA SER A 252 -16.56 -16.77 -15.31
C SER A 252 -16.79 -15.55 -16.21
N THR A 253 -17.47 -14.53 -15.67
CA THR A 253 -17.71 -13.24 -16.31
C THR A 253 -17.58 -12.13 -15.29
N VAL A 254 -17.39 -10.89 -15.75
CA VAL A 254 -17.48 -9.71 -14.88
C VAL A 254 -18.93 -9.55 -14.44
N PRO A 255 -19.25 -9.62 -13.13
CA PRO A 255 -20.64 -9.48 -12.65
C PRO A 255 -21.19 -8.09 -12.94
N GLY A 256 -22.41 -8.02 -13.43
CA GLY A 256 -23.10 -6.75 -13.72
C GLY A 256 -24.39 -6.95 -14.49
N ASP A 257 -25.19 -5.89 -14.56
CA ASP A 257 -26.46 -5.86 -15.31
C ASP A 257 -26.32 -5.33 -16.75
N SER A 258 -25.10 -5.35 -17.29
CA SER A 258 -24.85 -4.93 -18.68
C SER A 258 -25.44 -5.93 -19.68
N ALA A 259 -25.98 -5.43 -20.76
CA ALA A 259 -26.44 -6.27 -21.88
C ALA A 259 -25.29 -6.97 -22.61
N SER A 260 -24.06 -6.46 -22.48
CA SER A 260 -22.84 -7.10 -22.99
C SER A 260 -22.15 -7.92 -21.90
N VAL A 261 -21.97 -9.21 -22.15
CA VAL A 261 -21.26 -10.10 -21.26
C VAL A 261 -19.74 -9.92 -21.50
N GLN A 262 -19.02 -9.53 -20.47
CA GLN A 262 -17.56 -9.44 -20.48
C GLN A 262 -16.99 -10.69 -19.80
N ILE A 263 -16.14 -11.41 -20.52
CA ILE A 263 -15.43 -12.58 -19.95
C ILE A 263 -14.28 -12.06 -19.11
N GLU A 264 -14.17 -12.53 -17.85
CA GLU A 264 -12.99 -12.29 -17.04
C GLU A 264 -11.87 -13.28 -17.44
N LEU A 265 -10.73 -12.75 -17.81
CA LEU A 265 -9.57 -13.57 -18.20
C LEU A 265 -8.49 -13.60 -17.11
N ALA A 266 -8.42 -12.54 -16.32
CA ALA A 266 -7.48 -12.48 -15.21
C ALA A 266 -7.93 -13.38 -14.05
N GLY A 267 -6.97 -13.85 -13.27
CA GLY A 267 -7.26 -14.69 -12.11
C GLY A 267 -6.16 -14.63 -11.06
N HIS A 268 -6.54 -15.01 -9.85
CA HIS A 268 -5.57 -15.27 -8.79
C HIS A 268 -5.04 -16.69 -8.94
N TYR A 269 -3.75 -16.85 -8.72
CA TYR A 269 -3.11 -18.17 -8.71
C TYR A 269 -2.59 -18.52 -7.32
N LEU A 270 -2.53 -19.82 -7.06
CA LEU A 270 -1.83 -20.40 -5.92
C LEU A 270 -0.95 -21.53 -6.43
N MET A 271 0.32 -21.50 -6.06
CA MET A 271 1.27 -22.57 -6.29
C MET A 271 2.08 -22.81 -5.02
N ALA A 272 2.34 -24.06 -4.71
CA ALA A 272 3.13 -24.44 -3.55
C ALA A 272 4.02 -25.64 -3.83
N PHE A 273 5.14 -25.75 -3.13
CA PHE A 273 6.07 -26.87 -3.25
C PHE A 273 6.87 -27.06 -1.96
N LEU A 274 7.42 -28.25 -1.79
CA LEU A 274 8.45 -28.49 -0.77
C LEU A 274 9.80 -28.03 -1.31
N GLU A 275 10.47 -27.14 -0.57
CA GLU A 275 11.81 -26.71 -0.93
C GLU A 275 12.78 -27.89 -0.85
N LYS A 276 13.61 -28.02 -1.88
CA LYS A 276 14.69 -29.02 -1.96
C LYS A 276 16.04 -28.32 -1.96
N SER A 277 17.01 -28.89 -1.23
CA SER A 277 18.37 -28.34 -1.17
C SER A 277 19.16 -28.57 -2.45
N ASP A 278 18.90 -29.68 -3.16
CA ASP A 278 19.80 -30.20 -4.19
C ASP A 278 19.23 -30.21 -5.62
N SER A 279 17.91 -29.96 -5.77
CA SER A 279 17.23 -30.02 -7.08
C SER A 279 16.11 -28.95 -7.15
N ASP A 280 15.57 -28.79 -8.37
CA ASP A 280 14.31 -28.06 -8.56
C ASP A 280 13.19 -28.79 -7.81
N ALA A 281 12.18 -28.05 -7.40
CA ALA A 281 11.06 -28.58 -6.65
C ALA A 281 9.90 -29.01 -7.57
N ASP A 282 9.08 -29.94 -7.08
CA ASP A 282 7.84 -30.34 -7.72
C ASP A 282 6.67 -29.64 -7.02
N LEU A 283 5.68 -29.17 -7.77
CA LEU A 283 4.49 -28.55 -7.22
C LEU A 283 3.67 -29.56 -6.41
N LEU A 284 3.17 -29.10 -5.26
CA LEU A 284 2.23 -29.83 -4.42
C LEU A 284 0.79 -29.72 -4.99
N PRO A 285 -0.04 -30.74 -4.79
CA PRO A 285 -1.46 -30.62 -5.06
C PRO A 285 -2.12 -29.63 -4.10
N ILE A 286 -3.07 -28.86 -4.61
CA ILE A 286 -3.84 -27.86 -3.86
C ILE A 286 -5.25 -28.37 -3.62
N VAL A 287 -5.69 -28.31 -2.37
CA VAL A 287 -7.09 -28.55 -1.98
C VAL A 287 -7.81 -27.22 -2.00
N TYR A 288 -8.66 -27.02 -3.02
CA TYR A 288 -9.44 -25.78 -3.21
C TYR A 288 -10.94 -25.96 -2.87
N ASP A 289 -11.42 -27.18 -2.79
CA ASP A 289 -12.79 -27.46 -2.34
C ASP A 289 -12.89 -27.26 -0.82
N THR A 290 -13.51 -26.16 -0.40
CA THR A 290 -13.71 -25.80 1.01
C THR A 290 -14.43 -26.92 1.78
N MET A 291 -15.38 -27.64 1.15
CA MET A 291 -16.08 -28.75 1.79
C MET A 291 -15.19 -29.96 2.05
N ALA A 292 -14.15 -30.16 1.25
CA ALA A 292 -13.20 -31.27 1.48
C ALA A 292 -12.44 -31.07 2.82
N VAL A 293 -12.20 -29.82 3.21
CA VAL A 293 -11.49 -29.47 4.46
C VAL A 293 -12.45 -29.29 5.63
N PHE A 294 -13.49 -28.47 5.46
CA PHE A 294 -14.37 -28.04 6.56
C PHE A 294 -15.69 -28.83 6.63
N GLY A 295 -15.99 -29.69 5.65
CA GLY A 295 -17.24 -30.41 5.59
C GLY A 295 -18.44 -29.46 5.43
N ARG A 296 -19.44 -29.57 6.29
CA ARG A 296 -20.61 -28.68 6.28
C ARG A 296 -20.49 -27.46 7.19
N ASP A 297 -19.32 -27.25 7.80
CA ASP A 297 -19.08 -26.07 8.64
C ASP A 297 -18.79 -24.83 7.79
N THR A 298 -19.83 -24.06 7.51
CA THR A 298 -19.73 -22.79 6.75
C THR A 298 -19.08 -21.66 7.54
N SER A 299 -18.88 -21.83 8.86
CA SER A 299 -18.15 -20.86 9.69
C SER A 299 -16.63 -21.00 9.57
N LEU A 300 -16.15 -22.08 8.96
CA LEU A 300 -14.75 -22.46 8.84
C LEU A 300 -14.01 -22.63 10.18
N LEU A 301 -14.74 -22.80 11.29
CA LEU A 301 -14.15 -22.96 12.61
C LEU A 301 -13.46 -24.32 12.75
N GLU A 302 -14.14 -25.39 12.31
CA GLU A 302 -13.69 -26.74 12.50
C GLU A 302 -13.40 -27.46 11.17
N PRO A 303 -12.20 -28.01 10.98
CA PRO A 303 -11.84 -28.75 9.78
C PRO A 303 -12.47 -30.17 9.78
N ASN A 304 -13.79 -30.26 9.83
CA ASN A 304 -14.54 -31.50 10.01
C ASN A 304 -14.29 -32.51 8.86
N GLY A 305 -14.09 -32.03 7.64
CA GLY A 305 -13.72 -32.87 6.51
C GLY A 305 -12.35 -33.54 6.70
N LEU A 306 -11.36 -32.75 7.13
CA LEU A 306 -10.03 -33.25 7.42
C LEU A 306 -10.00 -34.16 8.68
N LYS A 307 -10.81 -33.88 9.71
CA LYS A 307 -10.93 -34.76 10.88
C LYS A 307 -11.43 -36.15 10.47
N ALA A 308 -12.39 -36.18 9.54
CA ALA A 308 -13.02 -37.43 9.09
C ALA A 308 -12.23 -38.20 8.02
N SER A 309 -11.22 -37.61 7.41
CA SER A 309 -10.48 -38.21 6.28
C SER A 309 -8.98 -37.90 6.39
N SER A 310 -8.15 -38.76 5.84
CA SER A 310 -6.72 -38.49 5.64
C SER A 310 -6.52 -37.51 4.48
N VAL A 311 -5.36 -36.83 4.42
CA VAL A 311 -4.98 -35.96 3.29
C VAL A 311 -5.02 -36.74 1.98
N LYS A 312 -4.50 -37.97 1.97
CA LYS A 312 -4.53 -38.85 0.79
C LYS A 312 -5.95 -39.13 0.30
N GLU A 313 -6.90 -39.40 1.20
CA GLU A 313 -8.32 -39.63 0.85
C GLU A 313 -8.95 -38.35 0.30
N ILE A 314 -8.63 -37.17 0.85
CA ILE A 314 -9.10 -35.88 0.31
C ILE A 314 -8.62 -35.69 -1.11
N LEU A 315 -7.34 -35.93 -1.39
CA LEU A 315 -6.74 -35.80 -2.72
C LEU A 315 -7.28 -36.81 -3.74
N SER A 316 -7.74 -37.98 -3.28
CA SER A 316 -8.32 -38.99 -4.16
C SER A 316 -9.74 -38.69 -4.65
N ARG A 317 -10.41 -37.70 -4.05
CA ARG A 317 -11.79 -37.33 -4.38
C ARG A 317 -11.83 -36.20 -5.41
N PRO A 318 -12.86 -36.15 -6.26
CA PRO A 318 -13.10 -34.97 -7.11
C PRO A 318 -13.25 -33.72 -6.25
N GLN A 319 -12.63 -32.64 -6.66
CA GLN A 319 -12.76 -31.32 -6.05
C GLN A 319 -13.73 -30.44 -6.85
N TYR A 320 -14.56 -29.68 -6.13
CA TYR A 320 -15.56 -28.82 -6.72
C TYR A 320 -15.19 -27.34 -6.45
N GLY A 321 -14.98 -26.55 -7.49
CA GLY A 321 -14.61 -25.12 -7.42
C GLY A 321 -15.58 -24.19 -8.11
N GLU A 322 -16.72 -24.69 -8.64
CA GLU A 322 -17.69 -23.87 -9.38
C GLU A 322 -18.85 -23.43 -8.48
N ALA A 323 -19.31 -22.20 -8.69
CA ALA A 323 -20.48 -21.58 -8.04
C ALA A 323 -20.39 -21.62 -6.48
N ARG A 324 -19.21 -21.39 -5.94
CA ARG A 324 -18.94 -21.38 -4.49
C ARG A 324 -17.65 -20.66 -4.14
N THR A 325 -17.54 -20.24 -2.88
CA THR A 325 -16.24 -19.81 -2.32
C THR A 325 -15.28 -20.97 -2.24
N SER A 326 -13.99 -20.72 -2.45
CA SER A 326 -12.94 -21.72 -2.50
C SER A 326 -11.86 -21.46 -1.46
N SER A 327 -11.16 -22.52 -1.07
CA SER A 327 -9.96 -22.49 -0.25
C SER A 327 -8.70 -22.63 -1.11
N GLY A 328 -7.53 -22.55 -0.47
CA GLY A 328 -6.25 -22.79 -1.15
C GLY A 328 -5.26 -23.41 -0.18
N PHE A 329 -5.29 -24.72 0.00
CA PHE A 329 -4.39 -25.45 0.88
C PHE A 329 -3.42 -26.33 0.08
N ALA A 330 -2.11 -26.09 0.23
CA ALA A 330 -1.11 -27.04 -0.20
C ALA A 330 -1.19 -28.32 0.62
N ALA A 331 -1.22 -29.47 -0.04
CA ALA A 331 -1.34 -30.76 0.61
C ALA A 331 0.00 -31.49 0.62
N VAL A 332 0.48 -31.79 1.82
CA VAL A 332 1.62 -32.68 2.06
C VAL A 332 1.09 -34.00 2.55
N GLU A 333 1.37 -35.08 1.81
CA GLU A 333 0.98 -36.43 2.23
C GLU A 333 1.84 -36.89 3.42
N SER A 334 2.22 -38.12 3.47
CA SER A 334 2.95 -38.68 4.61
C SER A 334 4.47 -38.43 4.48
N ILE A 335 5.06 -37.70 5.43
CA ILE A 335 6.51 -37.49 5.54
C ILE A 335 6.94 -37.83 6.97
N THR A 336 8.03 -38.59 7.11
CA THR A 336 8.63 -38.90 8.42
C THR A 336 9.82 -37.97 8.66
N LEU A 337 9.79 -37.28 9.81
CA LEU A 337 10.84 -36.36 10.27
C LEU A 337 11.57 -36.98 11.47
N ALA A 338 12.88 -37.15 11.34
CA ALA A 338 13.73 -37.47 12.48
C ALA A 338 13.79 -36.29 13.48
N PRO A 339 14.22 -36.51 14.74
CA PRO A 339 14.46 -35.43 15.68
C PRO A 339 15.37 -34.35 15.09
N GLY A 340 14.92 -33.09 15.16
CA GLY A 340 15.62 -31.93 14.60
C GLY A 340 15.43 -31.73 13.08
N GLU A 341 14.82 -32.66 12.37
CA GLU A 341 14.53 -32.53 10.93
C GLU A 341 13.32 -31.64 10.68
N SER A 342 13.33 -30.97 9.51
CA SER A 342 12.25 -30.07 9.12
C SER A 342 11.91 -30.17 7.63
N ILE A 343 10.66 -29.82 7.30
CA ILE A 343 10.21 -29.53 5.95
C ILE A 343 9.90 -28.05 5.78
N SER A 344 10.06 -27.56 4.57
CA SER A 344 9.75 -26.17 4.20
C SER A 344 8.78 -26.16 3.03
N ILE A 345 7.57 -25.64 3.25
CA ILE A 345 6.55 -25.42 2.24
C ILE A 345 6.64 -23.97 1.79
N ALA A 346 6.95 -23.73 0.53
CA ALA A 346 6.88 -22.40 -0.09
C ALA A 346 5.59 -22.27 -0.89
N SER A 347 4.82 -21.22 -0.64
CA SER A 347 3.55 -20.93 -1.30
C SER A 347 3.55 -19.54 -1.89
N PHE A 348 3.05 -19.39 -3.11
CA PHE A 348 2.98 -18.15 -3.88
C PHE A 348 1.53 -17.84 -4.22
N TYR A 349 1.04 -16.69 -3.77
CA TYR A 349 -0.31 -16.19 -4.01
C TYR A 349 -0.22 -14.90 -4.81
N GLY A 350 -0.74 -14.88 -6.02
CA GLY A 350 -0.63 -13.70 -6.88
C GLY A 350 -1.76 -13.62 -7.90
N LYS A 351 -1.60 -12.67 -8.83
CA LYS A 351 -2.53 -12.41 -9.92
C LYS A 351 -1.80 -12.43 -11.26
N THR A 352 -2.45 -12.97 -12.30
CA THR A 352 -2.05 -12.80 -13.69
C THR A 352 -3.22 -12.37 -14.55
N ASN A 353 -2.93 -11.82 -15.72
CA ASN A 353 -3.97 -11.38 -16.65
C ASN A 353 -4.53 -12.53 -17.50
N HIS A 354 -3.80 -13.63 -17.59
CA HIS A 354 -4.24 -14.82 -18.33
C HIS A 354 -3.73 -16.09 -17.66
N ILE A 355 -4.52 -17.17 -17.77
CA ILE A 355 -4.18 -18.47 -17.18
C ILE A 355 -2.88 -19.08 -17.76
N ASP A 356 -2.55 -18.78 -19.01
CA ASP A 356 -1.34 -19.31 -19.68
C ASP A 356 -0.04 -18.74 -19.06
N GLU A 357 -0.12 -17.64 -18.31
CA GLU A 357 1.02 -17.06 -17.60
C GLU A 357 1.43 -17.89 -16.36
N VAL A 358 0.53 -18.73 -15.85
CA VAL A 358 0.76 -19.48 -14.59
C VAL A 358 1.89 -20.51 -14.74
N LYS A 359 1.93 -21.22 -15.87
CA LYS A 359 2.97 -22.26 -16.10
C LYS A 359 4.39 -21.68 -16.17
N PRO A 360 4.69 -20.60 -16.92
CA PRO A 360 5.99 -19.93 -16.88
C PRO A 360 6.40 -19.48 -15.48
N ILE A 361 5.45 -18.99 -14.68
CA ILE A 361 5.70 -18.61 -13.28
C ILE A 361 6.10 -19.84 -12.47
N ALA A 362 5.36 -20.95 -12.60
CA ALA A 362 5.68 -22.20 -11.93
C ALA A 362 7.11 -22.68 -12.24
N ASP A 363 7.50 -22.65 -13.51
CA ASP A 363 8.84 -23.05 -13.98
C ASP A 363 9.95 -22.15 -13.43
N THR A 364 9.62 -20.89 -13.06
CA THR A 364 10.56 -19.95 -12.45
C THR A 364 10.70 -20.18 -10.95
N ILE A 365 9.58 -20.22 -10.21
CA ILE A 365 9.60 -20.24 -8.75
C ILE A 365 10.09 -21.54 -8.15
N THR A 366 9.93 -22.67 -8.89
CA THR A 366 10.37 -24.01 -8.45
C THR A 366 11.87 -24.23 -8.57
N LYS A 367 12.62 -23.30 -9.16
CA LYS A 367 14.07 -23.42 -9.32
C LYS A 367 14.79 -23.48 -7.97
N LYS A 368 15.81 -24.33 -7.91
CA LYS A 368 16.67 -24.49 -6.74
C LYS A 368 17.17 -23.14 -6.24
N GLY A 369 16.97 -22.88 -4.93
CA GLY A 369 17.46 -21.67 -4.26
C GLY A 369 16.68 -20.39 -4.56
N TYR A 370 15.66 -20.43 -5.42
CA TYR A 370 14.86 -19.25 -5.79
C TYR A 370 14.26 -18.56 -4.57
N VAL A 371 13.53 -19.31 -3.73
CA VAL A 371 12.86 -18.75 -2.52
C VAL A 371 13.87 -18.07 -1.59
N ALA A 372 14.97 -18.74 -1.27
CA ALA A 372 16.00 -18.21 -0.38
C ALA A 372 16.62 -16.91 -0.95
N SER A 373 16.85 -16.86 -2.27
CA SER A 373 17.37 -15.66 -2.94
C SER A 373 16.39 -14.49 -2.84
N LYS A 374 15.08 -14.74 -2.98
CA LYS A 374 14.05 -13.69 -2.88
C LYS A 374 13.89 -13.16 -1.46
N PHE A 375 13.94 -14.00 -0.43
CA PHE A 375 13.98 -13.54 0.96
C PHE A 375 15.22 -12.68 1.26
N THR A 376 16.37 -13.05 0.73
CA THR A 376 17.60 -12.24 0.86
C THR A 376 17.42 -10.91 0.13
N ARG A 377 16.91 -10.94 -1.11
CA ARG A 377 16.73 -9.72 -1.91
C ARG A 377 15.72 -8.75 -1.30
N ALA A 378 14.62 -9.24 -0.74
CA ALA A 378 13.64 -8.41 -0.05
C ALA A 378 14.26 -7.57 1.10
N ARG A 379 15.23 -8.14 1.82
CA ARG A 379 15.98 -7.42 2.87
C ARG A 379 16.97 -6.43 2.29
N THR A 380 17.87 -6.91 1.43
CA THR A 380 18.96 -6.06 0.89
C THR A 380 18.43 -4.88 0.10
N MET A 381 17.27 -5.01 -0.51
CA MET A 381 16.59 -3.90 -1.18
C MET A 381 16.17 -2.81 -0.19
N ILE A 382 15.56 -3.17 0.93
CA ILE A 382 15.19 -2.19 1.96
C ILE A 382 16.43 -1.62 2.65
N ASP A 383 17.45 -2.42 2.88
CA ASP A 383 18.72 -1.92 3.43
C ASP A 383 19.34 -0.85 2.51
N ALA A 384 19.30 -1.08 1.20
CA ALA A 384 19.75 -0.09 0.22
C ALA A 384 18.88 1.19 0.24
N LEU A 385 17.55 1.06 0.28
CA LEU A 385 16.64 2.20 0.32
C LEU A 385 16.79 3.05 1.60
N THR A 386 17.14 2.44 2.72
CA THR A 386 17.27 3.11 4.02
C THR A 386 18.73 3.42 4.42
N SER A 387 19.70 3.19 3.53
CA SER A 387 21.13 3.36 3.83
C SER A 387 21.53 4.80 4.18
N SER A 388 20.78 5.79 3.68
CA SER A 388 21.04 7.22 3.96
C SER A 388 20.86 7.60 5.44
N VAL A 389 20.15 6.79 6.23
CA VAL A 389 19.85 7.05 7.65
C VAL A 389 20.34 5.92 8.55
N GLU A 390 21.33 5.15 8.10
CA GLU A 390 21.88 4.07 8.91
C GLU A 390 22.51 4.62 10.19
N THR A 391 22.07 4.10 11.33
CA THR A 391 22.59 4.46 12.66
C THR A 391 23.10 3.21 13.37
N SER A 392 24.10 3.40 14.23
CA SER A 392 24.64 2.37 15.11
C SER A 392 24.87 2.96 16.50
N THR A 393 23.86 2.86 17.36
CA THR A 393 23.90 3.42 18.71
C THR A 393 23.89 2.31 19.76
N THR A 394 23.92 2.68 21.03
CA THR A 394 23.76 1.73 22.14
C THR A 394 22.32 1.21 22.26
N SER A 395 21.36 1.83 21.58
CA SER A 395 19.95 1.45 21.57
C SER A 395 19.55 0.88 20.22
N HIS A 396 19.55 -0.43 20.07
CA HIS A 396 19.06 -1.09 18.85
C HIS A 396 17.59 -0.78 18.54
N LEU A 397 16.78 -0.44 19.55
CA LEU A 397 15.40 0.03 19.35
C LEU A 397 15.39 1.38 18.65
N PHE A 398 16.28 2.29 19.01
CA PHE A 398 16.42 3.59 18.34
C PHE A 398 16.86 3.40 16.88
N ASP A 399 17.91 2.59 16.65
CA ASP A 399 18.42 2.33 15.31
C ASP A 399 17.33 1.73 14.40
N GLY A 400 16.57 0.75 14.91
CA GLY A 400 15.44 0.17 14.19
C GLY A 400 14.31 1.17 13.94
N ALA A 401 14.00 2.04 14.91
CA ALA A 401 12.97 3.06 14.78
C ALA A 401 13.33 4.12 13.72
N VAL A 402 14.58 4.60 13.69
CA VAL A 402 15.06 5.55 12.67
C VAL A 402 14.87 4.98 11.26
N LYS A 403 15.35 3.76 11.05
CA LYS A 403 15.22 3.05 9.76
C LYS A 403 13.75 2.89 9.34
N GLN A 404 12.90 2.47 10.29
CA GLN A 404 11.47 2.25 10.02
C GLN A 404 10.73 3.55 9.71
N MET A 405 11.00 4.63 10.46
CA MET A 405 10.37 5.93 10.25
C MET A 405 10.79 6.54 8.90
N TYR A 406 12.06 6.44 8.53
CA TYR A 406 12.52 6.90 7.23
C TYR A 406 11.84 6.15 6.08
N LEU A 407 11.75 4.81 6.17
CA LEU A 407 11.03 4.02 5.18
C LEU A 407 9.55 4.41 5.11
N ASP A 408 8.90 4.60 6.26
CA ASP A 408 7.50 5.01 6.31
C ASP A 408 7.28 6.38 5.63
N ASN A 409 8.13 7.35 5.89
CA ASN A 409 8.10 8.66 5.23
C ASN A 409 8.33 8.53 3.72
N SER A 410 9.32 7.74 3.31
CA SER A 410 9.61 7.49 1.89
C SER A 410 8.44 6.81 1.16
N LEU A 411 7.63 6.01 1.85
CA LEU A 411 6.43 5.41 1.28
C LEU A 411 5.24 6.38 1.25
N ARG A 412 5.19 7.39 2.11
CA ARG A 412 4.14 8.41 2.08
C ARG A 412 4.37 9.45 0.98
N GLY A 413 5.56 9.99 0.90
CA GLY A 413 5.97 10.94 -0.13
C GLY A 413 6.30 10.28 -1.47
N GLY A 414 6.73 9.04 -1.43
CA GLY A 414 7.43 8.35 -2.48
C GLY A 414 8.94 8.59 -2.38
N MET A 415 9.72 7.76 -3.07
CA MET A 415 11.16 7.98 -3.21
C MET A 415 11.42 8.67 -4.55
N PRO A 416 12.10 9.83 -4.57
CA PRO A 416 12.38 10.53 -5.80
C PRO A 416 13.38 9.75 -6.65
N MET A 417 13.01 9.54 -7.92
CA MET A 417 13.87 9.01 -8.97
C MET A 417 14.09 10.07 -10.02
N VAL A 418 15.33 10.31 -10.36
CA VAL A 418 15.69 11.17 -11.48
C VAL A 418 15.68 10.34 -12.75
N LEU A 419 14.83 10.71 -13.70
CA LEU A 419 14.67 10.10 -15.01
C LEU A 419 15.11 11.09 -16.12
N GLY A 420 15.27 10.59 -17.35
CA GLY A 420 15.69 11.42 -18.48
C GLY A 420 17.21 11.62 -18.57
N ASP A 421 17.98 10.90 -17.77
CA ASP A 421 19.45 10.93 -17.76
C ASP A 421 20.00 10.09 -18.94
N VAL A 422 20.09 10.70 -20.11
CA VAL A 422 20.52 10.03 -21.35
C VAL A 422 21.99 10.30 -21.72
N ASP A 423 22.62 11.22 -21.02
CA ASP A 423 23.98 11.69 -21.30
C ASP A 423 24.90 11.44 -20.11
N PRO A 424 25.98 10.65 -20.23
CA PRO A 424 26.94 10.43 -19.16
C PRO A 424 27.54 11.73 -18.60
N ASP A 425 27.65 12.78 -19.41
CA ASP A 425 28.17 14.08 -19.01
C ASP A 425 27.11 14.91 -18.25
N ALA A 426 25.81 14.61 -18.44
CA ALA A 426 24.68 15.25 -17.75
C ALA A 426 24.37 14.61 -16.37
N LYS A 427 25.06 13.55 -15.98
CA LYS A 427 24.83 12.79 -14.74
C LYS A 427 24.78 13.63 -13.47
N TYR A 428 25.33 14.83 -13.47
CA TYR A 428 25.37 15.74 -12.33
C TYR A 428 24.42 16.92 -12.43
N ARG A 429 23.69 17.09 -13.56
CA ARG A 429 22.70 18.16 -13.72
C ARG A 429 21.46 17.86 -12.90
N ASN A 430 20.87 18.91 -12.35
CA ASN A 430 19.63 18.84 -11.61
C ASN A 430 18.41 19.23 -12.48
N TYR A 431 17.22 19.11 -11.93
CA TYR A 431 15.96 19.44 -12.58
C TYR A 431 15.89 20.90 -13.10
N ASP A 432 16.52 21.84 -12.40
CA ASP A 432 16.53 23.26 -12.81
C ASP A 432 17.52 23.60 -13.92
N GLU A 433 18.47 22.72 -14.20
CA GLU A 433 19.59 22.96 -15.13
C GLU A 433 19.38 22.30 -16.51
N ASP A 434 18.53 21.28 -16.60
CA ASP A 434 18.34 20.50 -17.83
C ASP A 434 16.90 20.01 -17.95
N ASP A 435 16.18 20.53 -18.95
CA ASP A 435 14.77 20.19 -19.22
C ASP A 435 14.53 18.70 -19.51
N ARG A 436 15.56 17.93 -19.82
CA ARG A 436 15.47 16.46 -19.99
C ARG A 436 15.38 15.73 -18.66
N VAL A 437 15.88 16.34 -17.60
CA VAL A 437 15.83 15.78 -16.24
C VAL A 437 14.41 15.87 -15.71
N LYS A 438 13.85 14.75 -15.33
CA LYS A 438 12.50 14.63 -14.77
C LYS A 438 12.54 13.91 -13.43
N VAL A 439 11.54 14.15 -12.62
CA VAL A 439 11.41 13.51 -11.29
C VAL A 439 10.16 12.64 -11.24
N PHE A 440 10.33 11.41 -10.80
CA PHE A 440 9.23 10.48 -10.55
C PHE A 440 9.35 9.89 -9.15
N HIS A 441 8.28 9.93 -8.36
CA HIS A 441 8.29 9.38 -7.01
C HIS A 441 7.72 7.97 -6.98
N VAL A 442 8.61 6.97 -6.86
CA VAL A 442 8.18 5.56 -6.72
C VAL A 442 7.73 5.26 -5.31
N PHE A 443 6.88 4.25 -5.16
CA PHE A 443 6.38 3.70 -3.91
C PHE A 443 5.48 4.63 -3.09
N SER A 444 5.16 5.82 -3.58
CA SER A 444 4.19 6.72 -2.93
C SER A 444 2.82 6.05 -2.79
N ARG A 445 2.18 6.21 -1.64
CA ARG A 445 0.84 5.66 -1.37
C ARG A 445 0.16 6.36 -0.21
N ILE A 446 -1.17 6.23 -0.13
CA ILE A 446 -1.94 6.73 1.01
C ILE A 446 -1.47 6.05 2.30
N HIS A 447 -1.31 6.86 3.31
CA HIS A 447 -1.07 6.46 4.68
C HIS A 447 -2.17 6.98 5.61
N GLY A 448 -2.06 6.66 6.86
CA GLY A 448 -3.01 7.08 7.85
C GLY A 448 -3.81 5.86 8.35
N ASP A 449 -5.11 5.98 8.50
CA ASP A 449 -5.97 4.93 9.07
C ASP A 449 -6.33 3.85 8.03
N LEU A 450 -5.31 3.26 7.37
CA LEU A 450 -5.52 2.24 6.34
C LEU A 450 -6.24 0.99 6.86
N GLU A 451 -6.14 0.74 8.16
CA GLU A 451 -6.90 -0.30 8.85
C GLU A 451 -8.40 0.01 8.96
N ARG A 452 -8.84 1.23 8.60
CA ARG A 452 -10.25 1.63 8.58
C ARG A 452 -10.81 1.51 7.16
N ASP A 453 -12.05 1.03 7.06
CA ASP A 453 -12.68 0.75 5.78
C ASP A 453 -12.91 1.99 4.91
N TYR A 454 -13.12 3.15 5.52
CA TYR A 454 -13.34 4.40 4.76
C TYR A 454 -12.09 4.93 4.06
N ASN A 455 -10.91 4.50 4.45
CA ASN A 455 -9.65 5.03 3.94
C ASN A 455 -9.19 4.20 2.74
N PHE A 456 -9.52 4.67 1.54
CA PHE A 456 -9.19 3.98 0.30
C PHE A 456 -7.74 4.26 -0.11
N PHE A 457 -7.01 3.19 -0.46
CA PHE A 457 -5.63 3.27 -0.95
C PHE A 457 -5.51 2.66 -2.35
N ILE A 458 -4.52 3.15 -3.11
CA ILE A 458 -4.09 2.55 -4.38
C ILE A 458 -2.59 2.30 -4.30
N ILE A 459 -2.16 1.12 -4.74
CA ILE A 459 -0.78 0.71 -4.96
C ILE A 459 -0.75 0.06 -6.33
N ASP A 460 -0.26 0.76 -7.34
CA ASP A 460 -0.25 0.24 -8.71
C ASP A 460 0.48 -1.10 -8.77
N ASP A 461 -0.16 -2.10 -9.35
CA ASP A 461 0.36 -3.47 -9.52
C ASP A 461 1.27 -3.59 -10.76
N THR A 462 2.05 -2.54 -11.03
CA THR A 462 2.96 -2.38 -12.16
C THR A 462 4.39 -2.11 -11.71
N TYR A 463 5.34 -2.13 -12.63
CA TYR A 463 6.67 -1.54 -12.40
C TYR A 463 6.54 -0.07 -12.04
N PHE A 464 7.54 0.53 -11.40
CA PHE A 464 7.47 1.90 -10.90
C PHE A 464 6.22 2.13 -10.07
N SER A 465 5.85 1.16 -9.25
CA SER A 465 4.63 1.19 -8.47
C SER A 465 4.47 2.50 -7.70
N GLN A 466 3.31 3.09 -7.84
CA GLN A 466 2.92 4.32 -7.18
C GLN A 466 1.42 4.27 -6.89
N GLY A 467 0.97 5.05 -5.92
CA GLY A 467 -0.44 5.29 -5.63
C GLY A 467 -0.68 6.76 -5.33
N GLN A 468 -1.92 7.12 -5.12
CA GLN A 468 -2.29 8.45 -4.66
C GLN A 468 -1.90 8.66 -3.19
N GLY A 469 -1.69 9.90 -2.79
CA GLY A 469 -1.46 10.29 -1.40
C GLY A 469 -2.27 11.53 -1.01
N ASN A 470 -2.54 11.69 0.28
CA ASN A 470 -3.14 12.92 0.77
C ASN A 470 -2.16 14.07 0.58
N PHE A 471 -2.63 15.22 0.08
CA PHE A 471 -1.79 16.39 -0.23
C PHE A 471 -0.86 16.76 0.93
N ARG A 472 -1.41 16.89 2.13
CA ARG A 472 -0.66 17.17 3.34
C ARG A 472 0.44 16.14 3.60
N ASP A 473 0.09 14.86 3.58
CA ASP A 473 1.04 13.78 3.91
C ASP A 473 2.15 13.71 2.87
N VAL A 474 1.84 13.90 1.58
CA VAL A 474 2.83 13.88 0.50
C VAL A 474 3.77 15.08 0.62
N ALA A 475 3.25 16.31 0.75
CA ALA A 475 4.07 17.52 0.88
C ALA A 475 5.00 17.45 2.09
N GLN A 476 4.45 17.06 3.25
CA GLN A 476 5.21 16.95 4.50
C GLN A 476 6.35 15.92 4.43
N ASN A 477 6.17 14.84 3.68
CA ASN A 477 7.17 13.78 3.58
C ASN A 477 8.16 14.01 2.43
N ARG A 478 7.87 14.88 1.46
CA ARG A 478 8.79 15.26 0.37
C ARG A 478 9.70 16.43 0.71
N ARG A 479 9.47 17.14 1.80
CA ARG A 479 10.30 18.28 2.21
C ARG A 479 11.79 17.94 2.33
N ASP A 480 12.12 16.70 2.68
CA ASP A 480 13.50 16.26 2.86
C ASP A 480 14.11 15.66 1.57
N ASP A 481 13.34 15.49 0.50
CA ASP A 481 13.78 14.83 -0.74
C ASP A 481 14.98 15.51 -1.37
N VAL A 482 14.99 16.85 -1.43
CA VAL A 482 16.11 17.63 -1.97
C VAL A 482 17.39 17.46 -1.14
N THR A 483 17.28 17.15 0.15
CA THR A 483 18.44 16.88 1.03
C THR A 483 19.08 15.53 0.71
N PHE A 484 18.26 14.49 0.48
CA PHE A 484 18.76 13.15 0.17
C PHE A 484 19.06 12.95 -1.33
N THR A 485 18.34 13.68 -2.19
CA THR A 485 18.47 13.61 -3.65
C THR A 485 18.55 15.02 -4.24
N PRO A 486 19.69 15.74 -4.10
CA PRO A 486 19.80 17.13 -4.54
C PRO A 486 19.45 17.33 -6.03
N ARG A 487 19.63 16.33 -6.89
CA ARG A 487 19.33 16.39 -8.32
C ARG A 487 17.86 16.68 -8.65
N ILE A 488 16.93 16.56 -7.71
CA ILE A 488 15.55 16.98 -7.94
C ILE A 488 15.36 18.49 -8.00
N GLY A 489 16.37 19.26 -7.55
CA GLY A 489 16.33 20.73 -7.58
C GLY A 489 15.07 21.26 -6.90
N SER A 490 14.40 22.20 -7.57
CA SER A 490 13.17 22.83 -7.09
C SER A 490 11.88 22.08 -7.49
N PHE A 491 11.95 20.83 -7.99
CA PHE A 491 10.80 20.11 -8.52
C PHE A 491 9.61 20.07 -7.54
N ASP A 492 9.83 19.67 -6.28
CA ASP A 492 8.74 19.56 -5.31
C ASP A 492 8.13 20.93 -4.98
N VAL A 493 8.95 21.98 -4.86
CA VAL A 493 8.46 23.34 -4.64
C VAL A 493 7.57 23.79 -5.80
N GLN A 494 8.06 23.62 -7.05
CA GLN A 494 7.32 24.01 -8.25
C GLN A 494 6.02 23.22 -8.38
N MET A 495 6.07 21.92 -8.17
CA MET A 495 4.91 21.03 -8.27
C MET A 495 3.80 21.43 -7.28
N PHE A 496 4.13 21.56 -6.00
CA PHE A 496 3.14 21.88 -4.97
C PHE A 496 2.59 23.29 -5.12
N LEU A 497 3.41 24.27 -5.46
CA LEU A 497 2.94 25.62 -5.75
C LEU A 497 2.06 25.69 -7.02
N ALA A 498 2.33 24.86 -8.03
CA ALA A 498 1.48 24.77 -9.21
C ALA A 498 0.05 24.29 -8.89
N PHE A 499 -0.13 23.51 -7.85
CA PHE A 499 -1.46 23.04 -7.42
C PHE A 499 -2.34 24.11 -6.77
N ILE A 500 -1.81 25.26 -6.41
CA ILE A 500 -2.62 26.38 -5.91
C ILE A 500 -3.54 26.88 -7.02
N GLN A 501 -4.85 26.94 -6.75
CA GLN A 501 -5.83 27.49 -7.68
C GLN A 501 -5.83 29.02 -7.69
N ALA A 502 -6.43 29.62 -8.72
CA ALA A 502 -6.53 31.07 -8.84
C ALA A 502 -7.38 31.73 -7.73
N ASP A 503 -8.22 30.98 -7.05
CA ASP A 503 -8.98 31.39 -5.85
C ASP A 503 -8.28 31.00 -4.54
N ALA A 504 -7.02 30.59 -4.60
CA ALA A 504 -6.15 30.22 -3.47
C ALA A 504 -6.57 28.95 -2.71
N TYR A 505 -7.31 28.05 -3.36
CA TYR A 505 -7.57 26.70 -2.83
C TYR A 505 -6.58 25.68 -3.40
N GLU A 506 -6.51 24.52 -2.77
CA GLU A 506 -5.61 23.45 -3.13
C GLU A 506 -6.35 22.12 -3.23
N PRO A 507 -5.84 21.18 -4.05
CA PRO A 507 -6.37 19.81 -4.09
C PRO A 507 -6.11 19.08 -2.78
N LEU A 508 -6.91 18.04 -2.49
CA LEU A 508 -6.74 17.20 -1.31
C LEU A 508 -5.89 15.97 -1.56
N THR A 509 -5.73 15.57 -2.81
CA THR A 509 -5.02 14.34 -3.16
C THR A 509 -4.01 14.63 -4.27
N VAL A 510 -2.76 14.20 -4.06
CA VAL A 510 -1.71 14.19 -5.06
C VAL A 510 -1.69 12.81 -5.70
N GLU A 511 -1.68 12.78 -7.02
CA GLU A 511 -1.56 11.56 -7.81
C GLU A 511 -0.15 11.42 -8.38
N ALA A 512 0.06 10.44 -9.25
CA ALA A 512 1.32 10.25 -9.94
C ALA A 512 1.58 11.36 -10.97
N VAL A 513 2.85 11.61 -11.24
CA VAL A 513 3.26 12.34 -12.46
C VAL A 513 3.00 11.46 -13.67
N ILE A 514 2.39 12.03 -14.70
CA ILE A 514 2.24 11.40 -16.02
C ILE A 514 3.16 12.10 -17.03
N TYR A 515 3.54 11.37 -18.08
CA TYR A 515 4.39 11.85 -19.16
C TYR A 515 3.64 11.79 -20.49
N PHE A 516 3.96 12.70 -21.39
CA PHE A 516 3.45 12.69 -22.76
C PHE A 516 4.43 13.39 -23.69
N ILE A 517 4.43 13.03 -24.97
CA ILE A 517 5.27 13.65 -25.99
C ILE A 517 4.38 14.56 -26.83
N GLN A 518 4.71 15.86 -26.85
CA GLN A 518 3.89 16.87 -27.56
C GLN A 518 4.03 16.80 -29.08
N ASP A 519 5.25 16.47 -29.56
CA ASP A 519 5.59 16.49 -30.97
C ASP A 519 5.62 15.07 -31.54
N SER A 520 4.83 14.86 -32.60
CA SER A 520 4.71 13.57 -33.27
C SER A 520 6.03 13.11 -33.92
N ALA A 521 6.89 14.06 -34.35
CA ALA A 521 8.18 13.72 -34.93
C ALA A 521 9.13 13.18 -33.86
N SER A 522 9.19 13.83 -32.71
CA SER A 522 9.96 13.35 -31.55
C SER A 522 9.47 11.97 -31.06
N ALA A 523 8.16 11.75 -31.07
CA ALA A 523 7.59 10.44 -30.73
C ALA A 523 8.03 9.34 -31.72
N ALA A 524 8.07 9.66 -33.01
CA ALA A 524 8.52 8.71 -34.05
C ALA A 524 10.02 8.41 -33.94
N GLU A 525 10.84 9.45 -33.70
CA GLU A 525 12.29 9.33 -33.58
C GLU A 525 12.65 8.45 -32.37
N VAL A 526 12.12 8.75 -31.17
CA VAL A 526 12.43 7.98 -29.97
C VAL A 526 11.88 6.56 -30.05
N ALA A 527 10.73 6.34 -30.71
CA ALA A 527 10.20 5.00 -30.92
C ALA A 527 11.13 4.15 -31.81
N ALA A 528 11.68 4.75 -32.86
CA ALA A 528 12.64 4.06 -33.74
C ALA A 528 13.97 3.75 -33.05
N GLU A 529 14.46 4.66 -32.19
CA GLU A 529 15.70 4.46 -31.42
C GLU A 529 15.58 3.40 -30.34
N CYS A 530 14.41 3.34 -29.70
CA CYS A 530 14.20 2.50 -28.52
C CYS A 530 13.75 1.06 -28.84
N THR A 531 13.49 0.73 -30.12
CA THR A 531 12.96 -0.59 -30.52
C THR A 531 13.90 -1.33 -31.45
N ALA A 532 13.81 -2.66 -31.44
CA ALA A 532 14.70 -3.54 -32.19
C ALA A 532 14.27 -3.77 -33.65
N ASP A 533 13.02 -3.46 -34.03
CA ASP A 533 12.46 -3.72 -35.34
C ASP A 533 11.34 -2.73 -35.72
N PRO A 534 11.03 -2.55 -37.02
CA PRO A 534 10.03 -1.57 -37.47
C PRO A 534 8.60 -1.82 -36.97
N VAL A 535 8.21 -3.08 -36.69
CA VAL A 535 6.87 -3.39 -36.20
C VAL A 535 6.75 -2.94 -34.74
N SER A 536 7.77 -3.21 -33.94
CA SER A 536 7.86 -2.74 -32.56
C SER A 536 7.89 -1.20 -32.51
N SER A 537 8.60 -0.55 -33.45
CA SER A 537 8.66 0.91 -33.56
C SER A 537 7.28 1.52 -33.85
N GLU A 538 6.52 0.98 -34.79
CA GLU A 538 5.18 1.43 -35.12
C GLU A 538 4.22 1.29 -33.92
N LYS A 539 4.26 0.15 -33.23
CA LYS A 539 3.46 -0.06 -32.02
C LYS A 539 3.80 0.96 -30.92
N LEU A 540 5.08 1.14 -30.65
CA LEU A 540 5.54 2.09 -29.63
C LEU A 540 5.17 3.53 -30.00
N PHE A 541 5.37 3.92 -31.25
CA PHE A 541 4.94 5.22 -31.76
C PHE A 541 3.45 5.47 -31.52
N ASN A 542 2.60 4.50 -31.82
CA ASN A 542 1.15 4.63 -31.60
C ASN A 542 0.78 4.83 -30.12
N ILE A 543 1.54 4.23 -29.19
CA ILE A 543 1.37 4.48 -27.75
C ILE A 543 1.78 5.92 -27.39
N LEU A 544 2.98 6.33 -27.82
CA LEU A 544 3.58 7.62 -27.42
C LEU A 544 2.91 8.83 -28.07
N ASN A 545 2.46 8.69 -29.30
CA ASN A 545 1.80 9.77 -30.07
C ASN A 545 0.31 9.93 -29.71
N GLY A 546 -0.28 8.97 -29.03
CA GLY A 546 -1.72 8.92 -28.76
C GLY A 546 -2.13 9.34 -27.35
N GLY A 547 -1.20 9.51 -26.41
CA GLY A 547 -1.59 9.76 -25.05
C GLY A 547 -0.48 9.98 -24.03
N SER A 548 -0.92 10.16 -22.80
CA SER A 548 -0.06 10.19 -21.63
C SER A 548 0.20 8.79 -21.11
N PHE A 549 1.33 8.60 -20.44
CA PHE A 549 1.71 7.34 -19.84
C PHE A 549 2.38 7.56 -18.47
N ARG A 550 2.34 6.55 -17.63
CA ARG A 550 3.24 6.37 -16.49
C ARG A 550 4.29 5.32 -16.86
N PRO A 551 5.50 5.35 -16.28
CA PRO A 551 6.54 4.37 -16.60
C PRO A 551 6.06 2.91 -16.50
N GLY A 552 5.36 2.55 -15.44
CA GLY A 552 4.83 1.20 -15.24
C GLY A 552 3.79 0.78 -16.27
N GLN A 553 2.86 1.67 -16.61
CA GLN A 553 1.84 1.42 -17.64
C GLN A 553 2.47 1.23 -19.03
N LEU A 554 3.53 2.01 -19.33
CA LEU A 554 4.26 1.86 -20.59
C LEU A 554 4.89 0.46 -20.71
N PHE A 555 5.52 -0.03 -19.64
CA PHE A 555 6.08 -1.39 -19.64
C PHE A 555 5.01 -2.48 -19.74
N GLU A 556 3.83 -2.29 -19.16
CA GLU A 556 2.73 -3.24 -19.33
C GLU A 556 2.24 -3.30 -20.78
N LEU A 557 2.12 -2.15 -21.46
CA LEU A 557 1.76 -2.10 -22.87
C LEU A 557 2.84 -2.73 -23.76
N ILE A 558 4.13 -2.56 -23.42
CA ILE A 558 5.25 -3.20 -24.08
C ILE A 558 5.12 -4.73 -24.01
N ASP A 559 4.86 -5.25 -22.81
CA ASP A 559 4.71 -6.68 -22.59
C ASP A 559 3.44 -7.23 -23.29
N GLN A 560 2.30 -6.55 -23.15
CA GLN A 560 1.03 -6.97 -23.77
C GLN A 560 1.07 -6.98 -25.32
N LEU A 561 1.76 -6.03 -25.91
CA LEU A 561 1.86 -5.89 -27.37
C LEU A 561 3.10 -6.60 -27.96
N ASP A 562 3.88 -7.28 -27.13
CA ASP A 562 5.14 -7.93 -27.53
C ASP A 562 6.08 -6.99 -28.30
N ILE A 563 6.32 -5.78 -27.75
CA ILE A 563 7.23 -4.79 -28.31
C ILE A 563 8.67 -5.17 -27.92
N LYS A 564 9.54 -5.27 -28.91
CA LYS A 564 10.95 -5.60 -28.68
C LYS A 564 11.76 -4.31 -28.48
N ILE A 565 12.21 -4.06 -27.27
CA ILE A 565 13.09 -2.93 -26.95
C ILE A 565 14.53 -3.25 -27.37
N SER A 566 15.28 -2.20 -27.78
CA SER A 566 16.65 -2.32 -28.28
C SER A 566 17.73 -2.20 -27.22
N SER A 567 17.37 -1.80 -26.00
CA SER A 567 18.28 -1.47 -24.90
C SER A 567 17.80 -2.07 -23.57
N THR A 568 18.46 -1.75 -22.48
CA THR A 568 17.98 -2.10 -21.12
C THR A 568 16.69 -1.33 -20.79
N LYS A 569 15.88 -1.84 -19.87
CA LYS A 569 14.67 -1.15 -19.40
C LYS A 569 14.98 0.25 -18.84
N GLU A 570 16.12 0.41 -18.19
CA GLU A 570 16.57 1.68 -17.63
C GLU A 570 16.92 2.69 -18.74
N GLU A 571 17.71 2.31 -19.71
CA GLU A 571 18.04 3.17 -20.86
C GLU A 571 16.79 3.53 -21.68
N PHE A 572 15.90 2.55 -21.87
CA PHE A 572 14.64 2.72 -22.58
C PHE A 572 13.79 3.82 -21.95
N ILE A 573 13.50 3.70 -20.63
CA ILE A 573 12.63 4.68 -19.97
C ILE A 573 13.28 6.07 -19.89
N ASN A 574 14.58 6.14 -19.66
CA ASN A 574 15.31 7.42 -19.64
C ASN A 574 15.26 8.14 -20.98
N ARG A 575 15.41 7.44 -22.11
CA ARG A 575 15.31 8.05 -23.46
C ARG A 575 13.92 8.58 -23.75
N ILE A 576 12.87 7.84 -23.42
CA ILE A 576 11.48 8.26 -23.64
C ILE A 576 11.13 9.45 -22.75
N VAL A 577 11.49 9.40 -21.46
CA VAL A 577 11.18 10.47 -20.51
C VAL A 577 11.96 11.76 -20.84
N ALA A 578 13.18 11.66 -21.36
CA ALA A 578 14.00 12.82 -21.75
C ALA A 578 13.34 13.72 -22.80
N VAL A 579 12.52 13.15 -23.70
CA VAL A 579 11.79 13.89 -24.75
C VAL A 579 10.34 14.18 -24.37
N SER A 580 9.93 13.76 -23.18
CA SER A 580 8.57 13.92 -22.69
C SER A 580 8.40 15.20 -21.88
N THR A 581 7.17 15.69 -21.85
CA THR A 581 6.72 16.70 -20.88
C THR A 581 6.11 15.98 -19.69
N ASP A 582 6.46 16.39 -18.48
CA ASP A 582 5.89 15.90 -17.24
C ASP A 582 4.67 16.71 -16.81
N LEU A 583 3.68 16.02 -16.29
CA LEU A 583 2.45 16.60 -15.76
C LEU A 583 2.16 16.03 -14.38
N PRO A 584 2.43 16.77 -13.31
CA PRO A 584 1.96 16.43 -11.98
C PRO A 584 0.44 16.43 -11.94
N MET A 585 -0.14 15.39 -11.31
CA MET A 585 -1.58 15.20 -11.22
C MET A 585 -2.06 15.34 -9.79
N ALA A 586 -3.23 15.96 -9.63
CA ALA A 586 -3.89 16.12 -8.35
C ALA A 586 -5.41 16.03 -8.51
N THR A 587 -6.10 15.67 -7.42
CA THR A 587 -7.56 15.64 -7.39
C THR A 587 -8.05 16.55 -6.28
N TYR A 588 -8.94 17.48 -6.65
CA TYR A 588 -9.62 18.33 -5.70
C TYR A 588 -10.67 17.52 -4.94
N GLY A 589 -10.63 17.57 -3.61
CA GLY A 589 -11.67 17.03 -2.74
C GLY A 589 -12.44 18.15 -2.07
N GLN A 590 -13.48 17.78 -1.33
CA GLN A 590 -14.18 18.75 -0.47
C GLN A 590 -13.34 19.05 0.76
N GLY A 591 -13.05 20.32 0.99
CA GLY A 591 -12.35 20.78 2.18
C GLY A 591 -11.03 21.46 1.86
N TYR A 592 -10.58 22.21 2.84
CA TYR A 592 -9.36 22.99 2.81
C TYR A 592 -8.65 22.83 4.15
N TRP A 593 -7.34 22.69 4.09
CA TRP A 593 -6.51 22.55 5.28
C TRP A 593 -5.68 23.81 5.49
N GLY A 594 -5.92 24.50 6.60
CA GLY A 594 -5.21 25.75 6.92
C GLY A 594 -3.71 25.58 7.15
N ASP A 595 -3.25 24.37 7.41
CA ASP A 595 -1.85 24.03 7.65
C ASP A 595 -1.02 23.79 6.35
N HIS A 596 -1.63 23.82 5.17
CA HIS A 596 -0.89 23.68 3.89
C HIS A 596 0.14 24.80 3.70
N TRP A 597 -0.09 25.97 4.26
CA TRP A 597 0.89 27.07 4.24
C TRP A 597 2.25 26.63 4.81
N ASP A 598 2.23 25.95 5.94
CA ASP A 598 3.47 25.49 6.59
C ASP A 598 4.22 24.49 5.69
N TYR A 599 3.51 23.62 4.97
CA TYR A 599 4.14 22.64 4.08
C TYR A 599 4.78 23.28 2.85
N TYR A 600 4.19 24.30 2.28
CA TYR A 600 4.84 25.08 1.21
C TYR A 600 6.12 25.73 1.70
N MET A 601 6.08 26.33 2.89
CA MET A 601 7.27 26.96 3.46
C MET A 601 8.35 25.94 3.82
N ASP A 602 7.98 24.79 4.35
CA ASP A 602 8.94 23.69 4.64
C ASP A 602 9.66 23.21 3.35
N LEU A 603 8.95 23.10 2.23
CA LEU A 603 9.55 22.76 0.94
C LEU A 603 10.51 23.83 0.45
N VAL A 604 10.13 25.12 0.56
CA VAL A 604 10.98 26.26 0.19
C VAL A 604 12.21 26.32 1.08
N ASP A 605 12.04 26.23 2.40
CA ASP A 605 13.13 26.27 3.37
C ASP A 605 14.15 25.13 3.11
N SER A 606 13.66 23.92 2.81
CA SER A 606 14.52 22.77 2.49
C SER A 606 15.29 22.97 1.19
N TYR A 607 14.65 23.53 0.14
CA TYR A 607 15.31 23.86 -1.11
C TYR A 607 16.40 24.91 -0.90
N VAL A 608 16.10 26.01 -0.23
CA VAL A 608 17.04 27.11 0.03
C VAL A 608 18.19 26.65 0.93
N ALA A 609 17.98 25.73 1.83
CA ALA A 609 19.06 25.15 2.64
C ALA A 609 20.11 24.41 1.79
N ILE A 610 19.71 23.81 0.67
CA ILE A 610 20.62 23.12 -0.27
C ILE A 610 21.12 24.06 -1.37
N TYR A 611 20.24 24.93 -1.87
CA TYR A 611 20.49 25.88 -2.98
C TYR A 611 20.25 27.33 -2.56
N PRO A 612 21.06 27.91 -1.65
CA PRO A 612 20.83 29.26 -1.15
C PRO A 612 20.87 30.34 -2.24
N ASP A 613 21.71 30.16 -3.26
CA ASP A 613 21.81 31.09 -4.39
C ASP A 613 20.62 30.95 -5.39
N GLY A 614 19.82 29.92 -5.24
CA GLY A 614 18.65 29.63 -6.10
C GLY A 614 17.36 30.31 -5.65
N GLU A 615 17.30 30.93 -4.47
CA GLU A 615 16.08 31.50 -3.90
C GLU A 615 15.46 32.57 -4.80
N GLU A 616 16.26 33.56 -5.27
CA GLU A 616 15.76 34.64 -6.11
C GLU A 616 15.20 34.11 -7.43
N SER A 617 15.93 33.24 -8.10
CA SER A 617 15.48 32.62 -9.35
C SER A 617 14.22 31.75 -9.15
N LEU A 618 14.16 30.96 -8.10
CA LEU A 618 12.97 30.18 -7.78
C LEU A 618 11.74 31.08 -7.59
N MET A 619 11.86 32.14 -6.81
CA MET A 619 10.72 32.96 -6.40
C MET A 619 10.21 33.90 -7.49
N TYR A 620 11.09 34.43 -8.36
CA TYR A 620 10.73 35.48 -9.29
C TYR A 620 10.85 35.11 -10.78
N ASP A 621 11.73 34.18 -11.16
CA ASP A 621 11.98 33.88 -12.58
C ASP A 621 11.18 32.65 -13.08
N LYS A 622 10.67 31.80 -12.17
CA LYS A 622 9.84 30.66 -12.55
C LYS A 622 8.41 31.07 -12.85
N GLU A 623 7.84 30.51 -13.91
CA GLU A 623 6.45 30.71 -14.32
C GLU A 623 5.64 29.47 -14.04
N LEU A 624 4.78 29.50 -13.01
CA LEU A 624 3.98 28.37 -12.57
C LEU A 624 2.51 28.51 -12.99
N ARG A 625 1.92 27.45 -13.48
CA ARG A 625 0.49 27.34 -13.79
C ARG A 625 -0.34 27.31 -12.52
N TYR A 626 -1.64 27.58 -12.65
CA TYR A 626 -2.61 27.41 -11.59
C TYR A 626 -3.46 26.19 -11.84
N PHE A 627 -3.66 25.38 -10.82
CA PHE A 627 -4.57 24.23 -10.90
C PHE A 627 -6.01 24.69 -11.17
N PHE A 628 -6.77 23.88 -11.91
CA PHE A 628 -8.15 24.17 -12.24
C PHE A 628 -9.06 23.06 -11.76
N SER A 629 -9.95 23.35 -10.81
CA SER A 629 -10.94 22.42 -10.34
C SER A 629 -12.34 22.87 -10.72
N THR A 630 -13.21 21.89 -11.00
CA THR A 630 -14.64 22.12 -11.21
C THR A 630 -15.39 22.47 -9.90
N ALA A 631 -14.77 22.22 -8.73
CA ALA A 631 -15.34 22.59 -7.46
C ALA A 631 -14.93 24.02 -7.04
N THR A 632 -15.87 24.79 -6.55
CA THR A 632 -15.63 26.14 -6.01
C THR A 632 -16.14 26.26 -4.58
N VAL A 633 -15.56 27.17 -3.81
CA VAL A 633 -15.99 27.45 -2.43
C VAL A 633 -17.13 28.45 -2.44
N LYS A 634 -18.18 28.14 -1.72
CA LYS A 634 -19.35 29.02 -1.57
C LYS A 634 -19.01 30.31 -0.83
N PRO A 635 -19.73 31.40 -1.11
CA PRO A 635 -19.67 32.59 -0.28
C PRO A 635 -19.94 32.28 1.21
N ARG A 636 -19.33 33.03 2.10
CA ARG A 636 -19.43 32.80 3.54
C ARG A 636 -20.89 32.78 4.03
N SER A 637 -21.76 33.65 3.49
CA SER A 637 -23.18 33.69 3.80
C SER A 637 -23.91 32.37 3.56
N ASP A 638 -23.44 31.60 2.61
CA ASP A 638 -24.12 30.37 2.11
C ASP A 638 -23.60 29.10 2.79
N LYS A 639 -22.51 29.22 3.60
CA LYS A 639 -21.91 28.11 4.32
C LYS A 639 -22.53 27.86 5.69
N TYR A 640 -23.26 28.83 6.25
CA TYR A 640 -23.74 28.76 7.62
C TYR A 640 -25.22 29.05 7.72
N VAL A 641 -25.90 28.29 8.55
CA VAL A 641 -27.32 28.48 8.89
C VAL A 641 -27.48 28.65 10.39
N LEU A 642 -28.19 29.70 10.78
CA LEU A 642 -28.59 29.89 12.16
C LEU A 642 -29.87 29.06 12.41
N THR A 643 -29.80 28.12 13.32
CA THR A 643 -30.95 27.27 13.68
C THR A 643 -31.23 27.36 15.19
N TYR A 644 -32.33 26.76 15.59
CA TYR A 644 -32.66 26.64 17.01
C TYR A 644 -32.35 25.24 17.53
N THR A 645 -31.99 25.16 18.80
CA THR A 645 -31.91 23.89 19.50
C THR A 645 -33.28 23.21 19.55
N PHE A 646 -33.29 21.91 19.82
CA PHE A 646 -34.50 21.12 19.91
C PHE A 646 -35.51 21.65 20.95
N ASP A 647 -35.04 22.39 21.97
CA ASP A 647 -35.85 23.07 22.97
C ASP A 647 -36.43 24.41 22.49
N GLY A 648 -36.13 24.88 21.30
CA GLY A 648 -36.59 26.12 20.69
C GLY A 648 -36.05 27.40 21.36
N LYS A 649 -35.15 27.30 22.33
CA LYS A 649 -34.69 28.44 23.15
C LYS A 649 -33.32 28.96 22.79
N SER A 650 -32.42 28.01 22.47
CA SER A 650 -31.05 28.37 22.11
C SER A 650 -30.88 28.40 20.59
N LYS A 651 -30.01 29.29 20.12
CA LYS A 651 -29.61 29.36 18.71
C LYS A 651 -28.22 28.79 18.54
N HIS A 652 -27.98 28.07 17.47
CA HIS A 652 -26.64 27.67 17.06
C HIS A 652 -26.46 27.78 15.56
N VAL A 653 -25.21 27.90 15.14
CA VAL A 653 -24.83 27.97 13.76
C VAL A 653 -24.49 26.55 13.32
N ILE A 654 -25.14 26.10 12.25
CA ILE A 654 -24.78 24.84 11.56
C ILE A 654 -24.02 25.22 10.32
N GLN A 655 -22.88 24.58 10.11
CA GLN A 655 -22.13 24.66 8.88
C GLN A 655 -22.76 23.70 7.86
N LEU A 656 -23.02 24.21 6.66
CA LEU A 656 -23.47 23.45 5.50
C LEU A 656 -22.26 23.04 4.65
N ASP A 657 -22.52 22.31 3.57
CA ASP A 657 -21.50 22.02 2.56
C ASP A 657 -20.87 23.32 2.05
N SER A 658 -19.55 23.37 2.10
CA SER A 658 -18.81 24.60 1.79
C SER A 658 -18.49 24.75 0.31
N THR A 659 -18.60 23.67 -0.46
CA THR A 659 -18.26 23.65 -1.89
C THR A 659 -19.48 23.39 -2.76
N VAL A 660 -19.39 23.79 -4.00
CA VAL A 660 -20.38 23.51 -5.06
C VAL A 660 -19.63 23.28 -6.38
N PHE A 661 -20.16 22.42 -7.24
CA PHE A 661 -19.64 22.29 -8.59
C PHE A 661 -20.06 23.51 -9.43
N ASP A 662 -19.05 24.15 -10.03
CA ASP A 662 -19.25 25.23 -10.99
C ASP A 662 -19.63 24.62 -12.33
N THR A 663 -20.87 24.84 -12.74
CA THR A 663 -21.42 24.28 -13.99
C THR A 663 -20.73 24.80 -15.23
N GLU A 664 -20.22 26.04 -15.21
CA GLU A 664 -19.44 26.60 -16.31
C GLU A 664 -18.08 25.90 -16.44
N LYS A 665 -17.38 25.70 -15.32
CA LYS A 665 -16.14 24.94 -15.27
C LYS A 665 -16.32 23.49 -15.71
N VAL A 666 -17.40 22.83 -15.28
CA VAL A 666 -17.75 21.46 -15.71
C VAL A 666 -17.94 21.43 -17.23
N GLY A 667 -18.68 22.37 -17.78
CA GLY A 667 -18.86 22.48 -19.25
C GLY A 667 -17.57 22.68 -20.02
N LEU A 668 -16.65 23.48 -19.48
CA LEU A 668 -15.32 23.67 -20.08
C LEU A 668 -14.48 22.39 -20.02
N GLU A 669 -14.50 21.68 -18.92
CA GLU A 669 -13.79 20.40 -18.77
C GLU A 669 -14.35 19.36 -19.75
N ASP A 670 -15.66 19.22 -19.86
CA ASP A 670 -16.32 18.30 -20.79
C ASP A 670 -16.01 18.65 -22.25
N ASP A 671 -15.97 19.92 -22.61
CA ASP A 671 -15.60 20.38 -23.94
C ASP A 671 -14.13 20.03 -24.28
N PHE A 672 -13.23 20.17 -23.33
CA PHE A 672 -11.84 19.73 -23.50
C PHE A 672 -11.72 18.22 -23.68
N ARG A 673 -12.39 17.44 -22.84
CA ARG A 673 -12.39 15.97 -22.93
C ARG A 673 -12.96 15.47 -24.26
N SER A 674 -14.02 16.11 -24.77
CA SER A 674 -14.67 15.71 -26.02
C SER A 674 -13.81 15.96 -27.26
N ARG A 675 -12.96 16.99 -27.22
CA ARG A 675 -12.08 17.37 -28.36
C ARG A 675 -10.85 16.48 -28.49
N THR A 676 -10.51 15.71 -27.46
CA THR A 676 -9.22 14.98 -27.38
C THR A 676 -9.35 13.46 -27.43
N THR A 677 -10.40 12.93 -28.08
CA THR A 677 -10.54 11.49 -28.37
C THR A 677 -10.32 10.54 -27.17
N GLY A 678 -10.83 10.92 -26.00
CA GLY A 678 -10.75 10.07 -24.80
C GLY A 678 -9.45 10.17 -24.00
N LEU A 679 -8.49 10.93 -24.47
CA LEU A 679 -7.32 11.31 -23.70
C LEU A 679 -7.68 12.52 -22.84
N VAL A 680 -7.33 12.46 -21.59
CA VAL A 680 -7.43 13.62 -20.70
C VAL A 680 -6.55 14.72 -21.31
N SER A 681 -7.15 15.81 -21.77
CA SER A 681 -6.36 16.91 -22.29
C SER A 681 -5.48 17.45 -21.15
N PHE A 682 -4.19 17.56 -21.42
CA PHE A 682 -3.22 18.21 -20.55
C PHE A 682 -3.73 19.53 -19.96
N ASP A 683 -4.47 20.27 -20.79
CA ASP A 683 -5.00 21.59 -20.43
C ASP A 683 -6.25 21.56 -19.53
N ALA A 684 -6.91 20.43 -19.34
CA ALA A 684 -8.14 20.34 -18.56
C ALA A 684 -7.92 20.61 -17.05
N TYR A 685 -6.70 20.40 -16.55
CA TYR A 685 -6.34 20.60 -15.14
C TYR A 685 -5.73 21.97 -14.83
N TRP A 686 -5.55 22.85 -15.84
CA TRP A 686 -4.85 24.11 -15.67
C TRP A 686 -5.74 25.30 -16.03
N GLN A 687 -5.67 26.35 -15.21
CA GLN A 687 -6.36 27.61 -15.45
C GLN A 687 -5.83 28.26 -16.73
N ARG A 688 -6.74 28.77 -17.57
CA ARG A 688 -6.43 29.48 -18.79
C ARG A 688 -6.83 30.94 -18.71
N GLU A 689 -6.13 31.77 -19.49
CA GLU A 689 -6.50 33.15 -19.76
C GLU A 689 -7.87 33.18 -20.44
N TYR A 690 -8.67 34.18 -20.04
CA TYR A 690 -10.04 34.29 -20.57
C TYR A 690 -10.10 34.59 -22.06
N VAL A 691 -9.19 35.39 -22.56
CA VAL A 691 -9.22 35.92 -23.95
C VAL A 691 -8.63 34.96 -24.96
N ASP A 692 -7.35 34.62 -24.78
CA ASP A 692 -6.57 33.86 -25.77
C ASP A 692 -6.44 32.37 -25.46
N LYS A 693 -6.95 31.94 -24.29
CA LYS A 693 -6.90 30.56 -23.85
C LYS A 693 -5.49 30.00 -23.62
N THR A 694 -4.48 30.86 -23.53
CA THR A 694 -3.14 30.44 -23.08
C THR A 694 -3.14 30.04 -21.61
N ALA A 695 -2.10 29.35 -21.14
CA ALA A 695 -1.97 29.00 -19.75
C ALA A 695 -1.86 30.25 -18.87
N PHE A 696 -2.66 30.34 -17.82
CA PHE A 696 -2.54 31.39 -16.81
C PHE A 696 -1.39 31.05 -15.86
N THR A 697 -0.37 31.90 -15.81
CA THR A 697 0.84 31.66 -15.00
C THR A 697 1.17 32.83 -14.12
N SER A 698 1.95 32.60 -13.08
CA SER A 698 2.61 33.63 -12.29
C SER A 698 3.82 33.06 -11.55
N SER A 699 4.61 33.96 -10.97
CA SER A 699 5.78 33.55 -10.18
C SER A 699 5.38 32.88 -8.86
N PRO A 700 6.21 32.01 -8.28
CA PRO A 700 6.03 31.41 -6.98
C PRO A 700 5.69 32.42 -5.87
N VAL A 701 6.39 33.55 -5.80
CA VAL A 701 6.10 34.59 -4.81
C VAL A 701 4.69 35.17 -4.97
N ALA A 702 4.18 35.33 -6.18
CA ALA A 702 2.83 35.80 -6.42
C ALA A 702 1.77 34.80 -5.93
N LYS A 703 2.01 33.51 -6.10
CA LYS A 703 1.15 32.45 -5.58
C LYS A 703 1.13 32.41 -4.06
N LEU A 704 2.29 32.48 -3.44
CA LEU A 704 2.39 32.55 -1.97
C LEU A 704 1.70 33.83 -1.43
N PHE A 705 1.86 34.96 -2.11
CA PHE A 705 1.17 36.19 -1.73
C PHE A 705 -0.35 36.06 -1.86
N LEU A 706 -0.85 35.45 -2.92
CA LEU A 706 -2.25 35.13 -3.13
C LEU A 706 -2.78 34.27 -1.96
N LEU A 707 -2.09 33.18 -1.64
CA LEU A 707 -2.47 32.27 -0.56
C LEU A 707 -2.48 32.99 0.80
N GLY A 708 -1.44 33.75 1.12
CA GLY A 708 -1.34 34.53 2.33
C GLY A 708 -2.46 35.59 2.45
N THR A 709 -2.78 36.27 1.34
CA THR A 709 -3.85 37.28 1.28
C THR A 709 -5.22 36.67 1.54
N MET A 710 -5.50 35.50 0.94
CA MET A 710 -6.76 34.79 1.17
C MET A 710 -6.88 34.33 2.62
N LYS A 711 -5.82 33.80 3.23
CA LYS A 711 -5.79 33.45 4.65
C LYS A 711 -6.07 34.67 5.54
N PHE A 712 -5.46 35.79 5.21
CA PHE A 712 -5.72 37.06 5.95
C PHE A 712 -7.17 37.53 5.80
N ALA A 713 -7.75 37.41 4.61
CA ALA A 713 -9.13 37.81 4.34
C ALA A 713 -10.18 36.96 5.12
N THR A 714 -9.82 35.70 5.44
CA THR A 714 -10.67 34.80 6.21
C THR A 714 -10.50 34.91 7.72
N ARG A 715 -9.71 35.90 8.17
CA ARG A 715 -9.53 36.19 9.59
C ARG A 715 -10.85 36.56 10.24
N ASP A 716 -11.11 35.96 11.41
CA ASP A 716 -12.25 36.30 12.24
C ASP A 716 -12.19 37.79 12.71
N ALA A 717 -13.35 38.45 12.75
CA ALA A 717 -13.48 39.86 13.10
C ALA A 717 -12.94 40.23 14.50
N TYR A 718 -12.84 39.26 15.40
CA TYR A 718 -12.31 39.41 16.75
C TYR A 718 -10.84 39.03 16.90
N GLY A 719 -10.19 38.62 15.80
CA GLY A 719 -8.80 38.23 15.81
C GLY A 719 -8.51 36.85 16.46
N MET A 720 -9.52 36.01 16.58
CA MET A 720 -9.38 34.67 17.19
C MET A 720 -8.82 33.61 16.27
N GLY A 721 -8.55 33.95 15.01
CA GLY A 721 -7.94 33.04 14.04
C GLY A 721 -8.53 33.16 12.65
N VAL A 722 -8.25 32.15 11.82
CA VAL A 722 -8.67 32.02 10.41
C VAL A 722 -9.81 31.03 10.30
N GLU A 723 -10.82 31.31 9.48
CA GLU A 723 -11.88 30.35 9.20
C GLU A 723 -11.44 29.22 8.27
N TYR A 724 -11.98 28.05 8.50
CA TYR A 724 -11.92 26.96 7.52
C TYR A 724 -12.92 27.25 6.38
N GLU A 725 -12.44 27.34 5.17
CA GLU A 725 -13.26 27.77 4.05
C GLU A 725 -13.85 26.64 3.24
N GLY A 726 -13.13 25.56 3.06
CA GLY A 726 -13.54 24.40 2.28
C GLY A 726 -14.36 23.34 3.03
N GLY A 727 -14.82 23.64 4.24
CA GLY A 727 -15.46 22.66 5.12
C GLY A 727 -14.61 22.42 6.37
N ARG A 728 -15.18 21.77 7.36
CA ARG A 728 -14.40 21.35 8.53
C ARG A 728 -13.68 20.03 8.24
N PRO A 729 -12.54 19.78 8.88
CA PRO A 729 -11.87 18.49 8.80
C PRO A 729 -12.85 17.35 9.09
N GLY A 730 -12.92 16.36 8.23
CA GLY A 730 -13.74 15.17 8.44
C GLY A 730 -13.26 14.25 9.57
N TRP A 731 -12.22 14.66 10.26
CA TRP A 731 -11.59 13.95 11.35
C TRP A 731 -12.36 14.20 12.64
N ASN A 732 -12.81 13.13 13.24
CA ASN A 732 -13.58 13.18 14.48
C ASN A 732 -12.65 13.03 15.70
N ASP A 733 -11.54 13.74 15.69
CA ASP A 733 -10.64 13.81 16.82
C ASP A 733 -11.05 14.93 17.80
N ALA A 734 -10.38 15.00 18.92
CA ALA A 734 -10.66 15.96 19.98
C ALA A 734 -10.62 17.44 19.53
N MET A 735 -10.03 17.71 18.37
CA MET A 735 -9.92 19.05 17.77
C MET A 735 -11.24 19.57 17.22
N ASN A 736 -12.17 18.71 16.86
CA ASN A 736 -13.50 19.12 16.37
C ASN A 736 -14.33 19.85 17.43
N GLY A 737 -14.08 19.59 18.70
CA GLY A 737 -14.71 20.33 19.81
C GLY A 737 -14.02 21.64 20.19
N MET A 738 -12.82 21.89 19.65
CA MET A 738 -11.96 23.04 20.02
C MET A 738 -11.72 24.01 18.86
N CYS A 739 -12.69 24.20 17.99
CA CYS A 739 -12.60 25.07 16.81
C CYS A 739 -11.99 26.48 17.09
N TYR A 740 -12.21 27.01 18.27
CA TYR A 740 -11.67 28.32 18.68
C TYR A 740 -10.17 28.30 19.01
N TRP A 741 -9.64 27.17 19.50
CA TRP A 741 -8.23 27.05 19.88
C TRP A 741 -7.32 26.81 18.69
N ASN A 742 -7.76 26.04 17.73
CA ASN A 742 -7.02 25.78 16.48
C ASN A 742 -6.83 27.04 15.65
N LYS A 743 -7.84 27.90 15.59
CA LYS A 743 -7.75 29.22 14.94
C LYS A 743 -6.62 30.07 15.52
N ARG A 744 -6.33 29.94 16.80
CA ARG A 744 -5.29 30.73 17.49
C ARG A 744 -3.88 30.19 17.17
N ILE A 745 -3.70 28.89 17.09
CA ILE A 745 -2.41 28.25 16.76
C ILE A 745 -2.01 28.59 15.32
N LEU A 746 -2.91 28.41 14.36
CA LEU A 746 -2.68 28.76 12.95
C LEU A 746 -2.37 30.25 12.76
N HIS A 747 -3.07 31.11 13.46
CA HIS A 747 -2.80 32.55 13.40
C HIS A 747 -1.40 32.92 13.92
N THR A 748 -0.91 32.20 14.91
CA THR A 748 0.45 32.42 15.47
C THR A 748 1.52 31.93 14.51
N CYS A 749 1.32 30.78 13.85
CA CYS A 749 2.26 30.23 12.87
C CYS A 749 2.38 31.10 11.61
N ILE A 750 1.27 31.64 11.08
CA ILE A 750 1.28 32.51 9.89
C ILE A 750 1.94 33.88 10.17
N HIS A 751 1.92 34.35 11.42
CA HIS A 751 2.50 35.64 11.77
C HIS A 751 3.96 35.56 12.25
N SER A 752 4.47 34.39 12.51
CA SER A 752 5.86 34.18 12.97
C SER A 752 6.85 33.77 11.88
N ARG A 753 6.39 33.55 10.65
CA ARG A 753 7.23 33.27 9.48
C ARG A 753 7.17 34.35 8.43
#